data_1bab6a785d9111744c7084bf6e6242f7
#
_entry.id   1bab6a785d9111744c7084bf6e6242f7
#
_cell.length_a   1.000
_cell.length_b   1.000
_cell.length_c   1.000
_cell.angle_alpha   90.00
_cell.angle_beta   90.00
_cell.angle_gamma   90.00
#
_symmetry.space_group_name_H-M   'P 1'
#
loop_
_entity.id
_entity.type
_entity.pdbx_description
1 polymer ?
#
loop_
_entity_poly.entity_id
_entity_poly.type
_entity_poly.pdbx_seq_one_letter_code
_entity_poly.pdbx_strand_id
1 'polypeptide(L)'
;YNAPDPRPDYYRNMPSFLYDGQIDKNGNFIGKTWNGSDWTGSSLGTGFNYNGTYVGPSVDMSTYSTLTDLWTSRDDKTTQIDWDALYAANYANNANNPEGSARYMVERRHNDIQEGMLNINYRNTSVDHLTATVGLEAKGSQGIHYKSVDDLLGGNQWIDVDPFAERDIKELATNIGMTQEDINNVKQNNLANPNAAITTGGRLGYDYRINMMNAKLWAQNEWNWNEVDLYYALQFTYSSMQRTTNMVNGRAWYLARLNPDYAQYYLGSQAQNVLDGNYPAAGSALVGYAHHFIDPAFKIGATYKINGRNQLKVNAMAETKAPLARDAYISPRVHDRAIEAIYRHDQAAAYAKRDGTSWLHEYFGASQKMASADLTYSFNYPVVRGRITGFYTQFWDGTELNGYYDDEARTFVNQALTGIDRRHMGIEAAAAVKLGLYFTLTGVVSVGDYRYTSNAYSITSAENGMALAENADGAIYELRDSVLINGLRVATGPQVNTSLKLSFFHPKMWFADITVSYFDWSYLDYAPSRRMKGLYTGVRADGSAVNGWYGDTYTNAIQKDENGEVMYDKYGVPQLKYPYNMLSEQEMLTDNQWYNRFLVDVSIGKLIYLKNRQSISINLTVNNLLNNTRFKTGGYQQARLPRQTRQGVEDSQNSVIGSNVWKFPSKYYYAWGTNFYLNIQYKF
;
A
#
# COMPACT_ATOMS: atom_id res chain seq x y z
N TYR A 1 -16.95 -19.31 8.61
CA TYR A 1 -18.35 -18.90 8.74
C TYR A 1 -19.22 -19.93 8.05
N ASN A 2 -19.93 -20.74 8.82
CA ASN A 2 -20.90 -21.72 8.30
C ASN A 2 -22.34 -21.15 8.25
N ALA A 3 -22.51 -19.89 8.59
CA ALA A 3 -23.80 -19.19 8.55
C ALA A 3 -23.66 -17.90 7.74
N PRO A 4 -24.74 -17.41 7.11
CA PRO A 4 -24.75 -16.09 6.51
C PRO A 4 -24.27 -15.06 7.52
N ASP A 5 -23.44 -14.13 7.09
CA ASP A 5 -22.99 -13.02 7.93
C ASP A 5 -24.21 -12.18 8.33
N PRO A 6 -24.55 -12.10 9.62
CA PRO A 6 -25.74 -11.38 10.06
C PRO A 6 -25.60 -9.86 10.04
N ARG A 7 -24.42 -9.34 9.68
CA ARG A 7 -24.19 -7.89 9.63
C ARG A 7 -25.01 -7.26 8.51
N PRO A 8 -25.74 -6.19 8.78
CA PRO A 8 -26.56 -5.51 7.78
C PRO A 8 -25.72 -4.54 6.92
N ASP A 9 -24.67 -5.05 6.33
CA ASP A 9 -23.83 -4.30 5.40
C ASP A 9 -24.05 -4.77 3.95
N TYR A 10 -23.65 -3.93 2.98
CA TYR A 10 -23.87 -4.20 1.57
C TYR A 10 -23.08 -5.39 1.02
N TYR A 11 -22.00 -5.81 1.67
CA TYR A 11 -21.18 -6.93 1.19
C TYR A 11 -21.95 -8.23 1.08
N ARG A 12 -22.98 -8.43 1.91
CA ARG A 12 -23.82 -9.63 1.87
C ARG A 12 -24.59 -9.79 0.57
N ASN A 13 -24.88 -8.69 -0.08
CA ASN A 13 -25.65 -8.65 -1.32
C ASN A 13 -24.74 -8.68 -2.57
N MET A 14 -23.43 -8.83 -2.43
CA MET A 14 -22.56 -8.95 -3.58
C MET A 14 -22.79 -10.27 -4.31
N PRO A 15 -23.03 -10.26 -5.63
CA PRO A 15 -23.25 -11.50 -6.38
C PRO A 15 -22.16 -12.55 -6.17
N SER A 16 -20.90 -12.13 -6.01
CA SER A 16 -19.77 -13.03 -5.75
C SER A 16 -19.85 -13.77 -4.41
N PHE A 17 -20.65 -13.32 -3.45
CA PHE A 17 -20.83 -13.97 -2.15
C PHE A 17 -21.93 -15.04 -2.14
N LEU A 18 -22.78 -15.08 -3.18
CA LEU A 18 -23.73 -16.18 -3.35
C LEU A 18 -23.03 -17.51 -3.62
N TYR A 19 -21.79 -17.44 -4.10
CA TYR A 19 -21.03 -18.59 -4.44
C TYR A 19 -19.88 -18.78 -3.45
N ASP A 20 -19.86 -19.89 -2.79
CA ASP A 20 -18.67 -20.38 -2.08
C ASP A 20 -17.73 -21.03 -3.11
N GLY A 21 -17.48 -20.30 -4.17
CA GLY A 21 -16.78 -20.80 -5.33
C GLY A 21 -15.95 -19.72 -6.02
N GLN A 22 -15.23 -20.17 -7.03
CA GLN A 22 -14.32 -19.36 -7.82
C GLN A 22 -14.86 -19.23 -9.24
N ILE A 23 -14.39 -18.22 -9.93
CA ILE A 23 -14.64 -18.03 -11.35
C ILE A 23 -13.39 -18.43 -12.12
N ASP A 24 -13.50 -19.31 -13.10
CA ASP A 24 -12.40 -19.69 -13.99
C ASP A 24 -12.06 -18.54 -14.95
N LYS A 25 -10.99 -18.69 -15.73
CA LYS A 25 -10.56 -17.72 -16.74
C LYS A 25 -11.61 -17.39 -17.82
N ASN A 26 -12.64 -18.25 -17.95
CA ASN A 26 -13.72 -18.08 -18.92
C ASN A 26 -14.97 -17.46 -18.28
N GLY A 27 -14.93 -17.13 -16.98
CA GLY A 27 -16.05 -16.59 -16.24
C GLY A 27 -17.01 -17.66 -15.70
N ASN A 28 -16.65 -18.95 -15.73
CA ASN A 28 -17.46 -20.01 -15.17
C ASN A 28 -17.20 -20.16 -13.68
N PHE A 29 -18.25 -20.41 -12.92
CA PHE A 29 -18.12 -20.63 -11.49
C PHE A 29 -17.64 -22.04 -11.16
N ILE A 30 -16.67 -22.13 -10.27
CA ILE A 30 -16.13 -23.36 -9.74
C ILE A 30 -16.28 -23.33 -8.23
N GLY A 31 -17.09 -24.18 -7.63
CA GLY A 31 -17.31 -24.08 -6.20
C GLY A 31 -18.17 -25.18 -5.58
N LYS A 32 -18.25 -25.14 -4.26
CA LYS A 32 -19.17 -25.98 -3.49
C LYS A 32 -20.60 -25.53 -3.74
N THR A 33 -21.49 -26.49 -3.81
CA THR A 33 -22.91 -26.28 -3.93
C THR A 33 -23.64 -26.92 -2.75
N TRP A 34 -24.62 -26.22 -2.21
CA TRP A 34 -25.49 -26.73 -1.17
C TRP A 34 -26.63 -27.54 -1.80
N ASN A 35 -26.79 -28.82 -1.41
CA ASN A 35 -27.82 -29.72 -1.96
C ASN A 35 -29.10 -29.78 -1.10
N GLY A 36 -29.21 -28.89 -0.10
CA GLY A 36 -30.32 -28.84 0.83
C GLY A 36 -30.04 -29.54 2.18
N SER A 37 -29.02 -30.38 2.26
CA SER A 37 -28.62 -31.07 3.50
C SER A 37 -27.11 -31.10 3.72
N ASP A 38 -26.34 -31.01 2.67
CA ASP A 38 -24.87 -31.03 2.76
C ASP A 38 -24.23 -30.26 1.61
N TRP A 39 -22.95 -29.87 1.77
CA TRP A 39 -22.15 -29.28 0.72
C TRP A 39 -21.65 -30.35 -0.22
N THR A 40 -22.11 -30.31 -1.45
CA THR A 40 -21.59 -31.13 -2.54
C THR A 40 -20.49 -30.38 -3.28
N GLY A 41 -19.52 -31.11 -3.72
CA GLY A 41 -18.30 -30.57 -4.30
C GLY A 41 -17.12 -31.04 -3.47
N SER A 42 -15.91 -30.75 -3.90
CA SER A 42 -14.73 -31.14 -3.13
C SER A 42 -14.80 -30.44 -1.76
N SER A 43 -14.43 -31.15 -0.72
CA SER A 43 -14.24 -30.59 0.62
C SER A 43 -13.31 -29.37 0.62
N LEU A 44 -12.70 -29.12 -0.50
CA LEU A 44 -11.65 -28.16 -0.75
C LEU A 44 -12.11 -26.96 -1.60
N GLY A 45 -13.41 -26.87 -1.90
CA GLY A 45 -13.99 -25.69 -2.56
C GLY A 45 -13.74 -25.60 -4.07
N THR A 46 -13.46 -26.72 -4.74
CA THR A 46 -13.12 -26.74 -6.17
C THR A 46 -14.28 -26.95 -7.12
N GLY A 47 -15.46 -27.22 -6.63
CA GLY A 47 -16.60 -27.59 -7.47
C GLY A 47 -16.58 -29.03 -7.98
N PHE A 48 -15.69 -29.87 -7.48
CA PHE A 48 -15.62 -31.30 -7.77
C PHE A 48 -16.05 -32.11 -6.54
N ASN A 49 -16.75 -33.20 -6.77
CA ASN A 49 -17.02 -34.20 -5.72
C ASN A 49 -15.77 -35.05 -5.47
N TYR A 50 -15.84 -35.95 -4.46
CA TYR A 50 -14.75 -36.89 -4.14
C TYR A 50 -14.32 -37.80 -5.30
N ASN A 51 -15.15 -37.96 -6.31
CA ASN A 51 -14.87 -38.77 -7.46
C ASN A 51 -14.29 -37.97 -8.64
N GLY A 52 -13.95 -36.69 -8.43
CA GLY A 52 -13.43 -35.83 -9.49
C GLY A 52 -14.48 -35.36 -10.50
N THR A 53 -15.77 -35.60 -10.24
CA THR A 53 -16.84 -35.10 -11.09
C THR A 53 -17.14 -33.65 -10.78
N TYR A 54 -17.13 -32.81 -11.79
CA TYR A 54 -17.54 -31.43 -11.66
C TYR A 54 -19.00 -31.33 -11.20
N VAL A 55 -19.20 -30.79 -10.04
CA VAL A 55 -20.52 -30.45 -9.53
C VAL A 55 -20.62 -28.95 -9.76
N GLY A 56 -21.18 -28.56 -10.86
CA GLY A 56 -21.40 -27.16 -11.20
C GLY A 56 -22.15 -26.42 -10.08
N PRO A 57 -22.11 -25.10 -10.06
CA PRO A 57 -22.85 -24.33 -9.08
C PRO A 57 -24.33 -24.65 -9.24
N SER A 58 -24.96 -25.19 -8.18
CA SER A 58 -26.42 -25.30 -8.11
C SER A 58 -27.04 -23.99 -7.62
N VAL A 59 -26.28 -22.90 -7.78
CA VAL A 59 -26.82 -21.60 -7.45
C VAL A 59 -27.90 -21.26 -8.43
N ASP A 60 -29.00 -20.80 -7.90
CA ASP A 60 -30.07 -20.23 -8.70
C ASP A 60 -29.52 -19.06 -9.51
N MET A 61 -29.26 -19.33 -10.79
CA MET A 61 -28.75 -18.32 -11.72
C MET A 61 -29.71 -17.14 -11.86
N SER A 62 -30.98 -17.34 -11.54
CA SER A 62 -31.96 -16.25 -11.53
C SER A 62 -31.68 -15.27 -10.38
N THR A 63 -31.36 -15.79 -9.20
CA THR A 63 -30.97 -14.98 -8.05
C THR A 63 -29.65 -14.25 -8.31
N TYR A 64 -28.67 -14.93 -8.91
CA TYR A 64 -27.42 -14.27 -9.30
C TYR A 64 -27.63 -13.15 -10.33
N SER A 65 -28.41 -13.42 -11.37
CA SER A 65 -28.75 -12.41 -12.37
C SER A 65 -29.48 -11.23 -11.74
N THR A 66 -30.49 -11.51 -10.90
CA THR A 66 -31.25 -10.46 -10.20
C THR A 66 -30.35 -9.60 -9.33
N LEU A 67 -29.44 -10.18 -8.53
CA LEU A 67 -28.52 -9.41 -7.73
C LEU A 67 -27.51 -8.63 -8.58
N THR A 68 -27.05 -9.22 -9.68
CA THR A 68 -26.16 -8.53 -10.62
C THR A 68 -26.86 -7.32 -11.25
N ASP A 69 -28.13 -7.46 -11.61
CA ASP A 69 -28.93 -6.37 -12.15
C ASP A 69 -29.19 -5.26 -11.11
N LEU A 70 -29.46 -5.62 -9.85
CA LEU A 70 -29.57 -4.67 -8.75
C LEU A 70 -28.27 -3.91 -8.49
N TRP A 71 -27.12 -4.60 -8.54
CA TRP A 71 -25.82 -3.95 -8.40
C TRP A 71 -25.49 -3.02 -9.58
N THR A 72 -25.76 -3.46 -10.80
CA THR A 72 -25.47 -2.65 -12.00
C THR A 72 -26.43 -1.46 -12.14
N SER A 73 -27.68 -1.59 -11.71
CA SER A 73 -28.65 -0.51 -11.63
C SER A 73 -28.46 0.42 -10.43
N ARG A 74 -27.53 0.07 -9.51
CA ARG A 74 -27.26 0.80 -8.27
C ARG A 74 -28.48 0.89 -7.33
N ASP A 75 -29.20 -0.20 -7.19
CA ASP A 75 -30.29 -0.27 -6.21
C ASP A 75 -29.81 0.04 -4.79
N ASP A 76 -30.36 1.06 -4.16
CA ASP A 76 -29.87 1.57 -2.88
C ASP A 76 -29.95 0.53 -1.75
N LYS A 77 -31.00 -0.29 -1.71
CA LYS A 77 -31.18 -1.33 -0.69
C LYS A 77 -30.16 -2.46 -0.82
N THR A 78 -29.67 -2.68 -2.01
CA THR A 78 -28.68 -3.74 -2.31
C THR A 78 -27.25 -3.24 -2.16
N THR A 79 -26.99 -2.00 -2.55
CA THR A 79 -25.62 -1.45 -2.69
C THR A 79 -25.19 -0.56 -1.52
N GLN A 80 -26.10 -0.24 -0.60
CA GLN A 80 -25.84 0.64 0.54
C GLN A 80 -25.95 -0.12 1.87
N ILE A 81 -25.45 0.52 2.93
CA ILE A 81 -25.58 0.05 4.30
C ILE A 81 -27.06 0.18 4.71
N ASP A 82 -27.61 -0.86 5.31
CA ASP A 82 -28.94 -0.83 5.94
C ASP A 82 -28.87 -0.17 7.32
N TRP A 83 -28.97 1.16 7.34
CA TRP A 83 -28.90 1.96 8.57
C TRP A 83 -30.01 1.61 9.55
N ASP A 84 -31.24 1.36 9.06
CA ASP A 84 -32.40 1.03 9.93
C ASP A 84 -32.16 -0.28 10.67
N ALA A 85 -31.57 -1.27 10.02
CA ALA A 85 -31.21 -2.53 10.66
C ALA A 85 -30.10 -2.36 11.72
N LEU A 86 -29.13 -1.45 11.51
CA LEU A 86 -28.10 -1.13 12.51
C LEU A 86 -28.71 -0.49 13.76
N TYR A 87 -29.58 0.50 13.59
CA TYR A 87 -30.30 1.13 14.70
C TYR A 87 -31.19 0.14 15.43
N ALA A 88 -31.96 -0.67 14.71
CA ALA A 88 -32.86 -1.69 15.32
C ALA A 88 -32.08 -2.71 16.16
N ALA A 89 -30.89 -3.13 15.68
CA ALA A 89 -30.03 -4.04 16.43
C ALA A 89 -29.50 -3.43 17.73
N ASN A 90 -29.18 -2.15 17.76
CA ASN A 90 -28.77 -1.45 18.98
C ASN A 90 -29.91 -1.22 19.93
N TYR A 91 -31.10 -0.82 19.46
CA TYR A 91 -32.29 -0.68 20.34
C TYR A 91 -32.69 -2.01 20.99
N ALA A 92 -32.65 -3.11 20.22
CA ALA A 92 -32.92 -4.44 20.79
C ALA A 92 -31.83 -4.84 21.81
N ASN A 93 -30.56 -4.48 21.56
CA ASN A 93 -29.48 -4.73 22.49
C ASN A 93 -29.65 -3.93 23.80
N ASN A 94 -29.97 -2.64 23.70
CA ASN A 94 -30.22 -1.81 24.91
C ASN A 94 -31.34 -2.33 25.77
N ALA A 95 -32.42 -2.85 25.17
CA ALA A 95 -33.57 -3.41 25.92
C ALA A 95 -33.15 -4.66 26.70
N ASN A 96 -32.21 -5.46 26.20
CA ASN A 96 -31.77 -6.71 26.83
C ASN A 96 -30.53 -6.54 27.72
N ASN A 97 -29.69 -5.55 27.44
CA ASN A 97 -28.42 -5.29 28.16
C ASN A 97 -28.10 -3.79 28.14
N PRO A 98 -28.77 -2.98 28.97
CA PRO A 98 -28.65 -1.52 28.95
C PRO A 98 -27.24 -1.00 29.33
N GLU A 99 -26.49 -1.76 30.13
CA GLU A 99 -25.12 -1.45 30.55
C GLU A 99 -24.06 -2.05 29.59
N GLY A 100 -24.48 -2.78 28.58
CA GLY A 100 -23.60 -3.43 27.62
C GLY A 100 -23.11 -2.50 26.52
N SER A 101 -22.16 -2.99 25.77
CA SER A 101 -21.67 -2.30 24.57
C SER A 101 -22.71 -2.30 23.47
N ALA A 102 -22.85 -1.17 22.75
CA ALA A 102 -23.56 -1.14 21.48
C ALA A 102 -23.01 -2.22 20.54
N ARG A 103 -23.85 -2.78 19.68
CA ARG A 103 -23.42 -3.78 18.68
C ARG A 103 -22.73 -3.14 17.50
N TYR A 104 -23.18 -1.95 17.13
CA TYR A 104 -22.67 -1.18 16.00
C TYR A 104 -22.46 0.26 16.44
N MET A 105 -21.43 0.88 15.88
CA MET A 105 -21.16 2.30 16.02
C MET A 105 -20.48 2.83 14.74
N VAL A 106 -20.52 4.12 14.59
CA VAL A 106 -19.66 4.83 13.62
C VAL A 106 -18.44 5.36 14.35
N GLU A 107 -17.26 4.96 13.91
CA GLU A 107 -15.98 5.50 14.40
C GLU A 107 -15.50 6.63 13.52
N ARG A 108 -14.90 7.64 14.12
CA ARG A 108 -14.15 8.67 13.42
C ARG A 108 -12.66 8.46 13.67
N ARG A 109 -11.89 8.34 12.60
CA ARG A 109 -10.42 8.25 12.66
C ARG A 109 -9.82 9.62 12.42
N HIS A 110 -8.98 10.05 13.36
CA HIS A 110 -8.28 11.31 13.30
C HIS A 110 -6.82 11.06 12.92
N ASN A 111 -6.33 11.81 11.92
CA ASN A 111 -4.97 11.79 11.45
C ASN A 111 -4.53 13.24 11.26
N ASP A 112 -4.42 13.95 12.37
CA ASP A 112 -4.09 15.37 12.39
C ASP A 112 -2.57 15.55 12.37
N ILE A 113 -2.10 16.66 11.83
CA ILE A 113 -0.68 17.01 11.82
C ILE A 113 -0.48 18.43 12.31
N GLN A 114 0.53 18.61 13.15
CA GLN A 114 1.02 19.92 13.55
C GLN A 114 2.47 20.02 13.09
N GLU A 115 2.81 21.13 12.42
CA GLU A 115 4.15 21.33 11.87
C GLU A 115 4.66 22.74 12.15
N GLY A 116 5.95 22.81 12.46
CA GLY A 116 6.72 24.04 12.50
C GLY A 116 7.96 23.91 11.64
N MET A 117 8.27 24.93 10.83
CA MET A 117 9.44 24.92 9.95
C MET A 117 10.19 26.24 10.07
N LEU A 118 11.52 26.14 10.13
CA LEU A 118 12.46 27.24 9.99
C LEU A 118 13.34 26.97 8.77
N ASN A 119 13.45 27.96 7.88
CA ASN A 119 14.34 27.90 6.73
C ASN A 119 15.18 29.16 6.66
N ILE A 120 16.50 29.01 6.63
CA ILE A 120 17.47 30.11 6.54
C ILE A 120 18.35 29.81 5.34
N ASN A 121 18.44 30.74 4.41
CA ASN A 121 19.29 30.64 3.23
C ASN A 121 20.19 31.88 3.14
N TYR A 122 21.47 31.62 2.90
CA TYR A 122 22.44 32.63 2.59
C TYR A 122 22.97 32.43 1.19
N ARG A 123 22.88 33.47 0.36
CA ARG A 123 23.38 33.45 -1.03
C ARG A 123 24.46 34.47 -1.22
N ASN A 124 25.58 34.08 -1.77
CA ASN A 124 26.71 34.95 -2.10
C ASN A 124 26.96 34.91 -3.61
N THR A 125 27.07 36.09 -4.20
CA THR A 125 27.37 36.33 -5.62
C THR A 125 28.53 37.31 -5.81
N SER A 126 29.37 37.53 -4.79
CA SER A 126 30.46 38.48 -4.81
C SER A 126 31.67 37.98 -5.63
N VAL A 127 31.76 36.74 -5.96
CA VAL A 127 32.79 36.16 -6.79
C VAL A 127 32.25 36.03 -8.22
N ASP A 128 33.01 36.53 -9.19
CA ASP A 128 32.64 36.45 -10.61
C ASP A 128 32.38 35.02 -11.02
N HIS A 129 31.32 34.83 -11.79
CA HIS A 129 30.87 33.50 -12.28
C HIS A 129 30.41 32.52 -11.22
N LEU A 130 30.51 32.80 -9.91
CA LEU A 130 30.11 31.90 -8.85
C LEU A 130 28.90 32.42 -8.07
N THR A 131 27.88 31.59 -7.96
CA THR A 131 26.82 31.72 -6.97
C THR A 131 26.98 30.62 -5.93
N ALA A 132 27.29 30.97 -4.69
CA ALA A 132 27.35 30.06 -3.57
C ALA A 132 26.10 30.23 -2.68
N THR A 133 25.44 29.15 -2.39
CA THR A 133 24.25 29.16 -1.50
C THR A 133 24.44 28.13 -0.41
N VAL A 134 24.17 28.54 0.85
CA VAL A 134 24.13 27.63 2.00
C VAL A 134 22.77 27.78 2.66
N GLY A 135 22.18 26.68 3.02
CA GLY A 135 20.87 26.66 3.66
C GLY A 135 20.79 25.74 4.87
N LEU A 136 20.03 26.17 5.85
CA LEU A 136 19.64 25.41 7.01
C LEU A 136 18.10 25.32 7.03
N GLU A 137 17.58 24.11 7.13
CA GLU A 137 16.17 23.85 7.33
C GLU A 137 16.00 23.01 8.61
N ALA A 138 15.11 23.43 9.49
CA ALA A 138 14.70 22.65 10.64
C ALA A 138 13.17 22.53 10.64
N LYS A 139 12.67 21.30 10.72
CA LYS A 139 11.24 20.99 10.71
C LYS A 139 10.93 20.07 11.88
N GLY A 140 10.00 20.49 12.74
CA GLY A 140 9.36 19.65 13.73
C GLY A 140 7.93 19.36 13.31
N SER A 141 7.51 18.11 13.37
CA SER A 141 6.13 17.72 13.10
C SER A 141 5.62 16.67 14.09
N GLN A 142 4.35 16.75 14.42
CA GLN A 142 3.66 15.79 15.26
C GLN A 142 2.42 15.31 14.53
N GLY A 143 2.40 14.01 14.15
CA GLY A 143 1.20 13.33 13.72
C GLY A 143 0.39 12.89 14.94
N ILE A 144 -0.90 13.22 14.97
CA ILE A 144 -1.82 12.90 16.07
C ILE A 144 -2.85 11.91 15.55
N HIS A 145 -2.84 10.71 16.09
CA HIS A 145 -3.63 9.59 15.60
C HIS A 145 -4.49 9.02 16.72
N TYR A 146 -5.80 9.13 16.57
CA TYR A 146 -6.75 8.53 17.52
C TYR A 146 -8.07 8.19 16.84
N LYS A 147 -8.88 7.39 17.53
CA LYS A 147 -10.26 7.15 17.17
C LYS A 147 -11.19 7.79 18.19
N SER A 148 -12.35 8.20 17.73
CA SER A 148 -13.47 8.58 18.60
C SER A 148 -14.78 7.94 18.12
N VAL A 149 -15.72 7.76 19.02
CA VAL A 149 -17.10 7.41 18.67
C VAL A 149 -17.72 8.62 17.98
N ASP A 150 -18.14 8.46 16.73
CA ASP A 150 -18.88 9.49 16.00
C ASP A 150 -20.37 9.39 16.25
N ASP A 151 -20.93 8.18 16.15
CA ASP A 151 -22.33 7.89 16.42
C ASP A 151 -22.47 6.47 17.00
N LEU A 152 -23.25 6.33 18.05
CA LEU A 152 -23.58 5.04 18.65
C LEU A 152 -24.77 4.34 17.99
N LEU A 153 -25.35 4.92 16.94
CA LEU A 153 -26.50 4.38 16.19
C LEU A 153 -27.64 3.94 17.09
N GLY A 154 -27.99 4.77 18.09
CA GLY A 154 -28.99 4.48 19.07
C GLY A 154 -28.58 3.57 20.25
N GLY A 155 -27.28 3.19 20.30
CA GLY A 155 -26.69 2.49 21.46
C GLY A 155 -26.45 3.44 22.64
N ASN A 156 -26.36 2.90 23.86
CA ASN A 156 -26.13 3.70 25.06
C ASN A 156 -24.67 4.07 25.22
N GLN A 157 -23.77 3.12 24.96
CA GLN A 157 -22.31 3.27 25.12
C GLN A 157 -21.57 2.22 24.29
N TRP A 158 -20.27 2.42 24.12
CA TRP A 158 -19.33 1.44 23.58
C TRP A 158 -18.35 1.02 24.66
N ILE A 159 -18.20 -0.28 24.90
CA ILE A 159 -17.17 -0.79 25.81
C ILE A 159 -15.87 -0.94 25.04
N ASP A 160 -14.82 -0.24 25.48
CA ASP A 160 -13.52 -0.16 24.77
C ASP A 160 -12.66 -1.38 25.04
N VAL A 161 -12.93 -2.44 24.30
CA VAL A 161 -12.13 -3.66 24.24
C VAL A 161 -11.71 -3.92 22.80
N ASP A 162 -10.63 -4.67 22.61
CA ASP A 162 -10.23 -5.13 21.28
C ASP A 162 -11.13 -6.31 20.86
N PRO A 163 -12.05 -6.11 19.90
CA PRO A 163 -13.01 -7.13 19.51
C PRO A 163 -12.38 -8.37 18.88
N PHE A 164 -11.18 -8.23 18.29
CA PHE A 164 -10.44 -9.36 17.73
C PHE A 164 -9.79 -10.18 18.83
N ALA A 165 -9.12 -9.52 19.78
CA ALA A 165 -8.54 -10.18 20.94
C ALA A 165 -9.63 -10.80 21.82
N GLU A 166 -10.76 -10.14 22.04
CA GLU A 166 -11.88 -10.68 22.81
C GLU A 166 -12.42 -11.98 22.22
N ARG A 167 -12.51 -12.07 20.90
CA ARG A 167 -13.00 -13.25 20.21
C ARG A 167 -12.02 -14.42 20.26
N ASP A 168 -10.74 -14.15 20.00
CA ASP A 168 -9.77 -15.20 19.66
C ASP A 168 -8.82 -15.55 20.81
N ILE A 169 -8.70 -14.68 21.83
CA ILE A 169 -7.70 -14.83 22.90
C ILE A 169 -7.84 -16.11 23.74
N LYS A 170 -9.07 -16.62 23.91
CA LYS A 170 -9.29 -17.82 24.70
C LYS A 170 -8.66 -19.07 24.09
N GLU A 171 -8.74 -19.18 22.77
CA GLU A 171 -8.14 -20.29 22.04
C GLU A 171 -6.60 -20.19 22.10
N LEU A 172 -6.07 -18.99 21.85
CA LEU A 172 -4.64 -18.71 21.92
C LEU A 172 -4.08 -18.96 23.34
N ALA A 173 -4.81 -18.50 24.36
CA ALA A 173 -4.38 -18.61 25.75
C ALA A 173 -4.19 -20.06 26.22
N THR A 174 -5.00 -20.97 25.74
CA THR A 174 -4.88 -22.40 26.05
C THR A 174 -3.57 -22.97 25.49
N ASN A 175 -3.17 -22.51 24.31
CA ASN A 175 -1.98 -23.04 23.62
C ASN A 175 -0.67 -22.50 24.19
N ILE A 176 -0.66 -21.29 24.78
CA ILE A 176 0.56 -20.65 25.30
C ILE A 176 0.58 -20.49 26.82
N GLY A 177 -0.38 -21.09 27.53
CA GLY A 177 -0.40 -21.10 28.98
C GLY A 177 -0.65 -19.75 29.67
N MET A 178 -1.45 -18.86 29.04
CA MET A 178 -1.82 -17.58 29.62
C MET A 178 -2.71 -17.76 30.87
N THR A 179 -2.49 -16.94 31.88
CA THR A 179 -3.38 -16.86 33.04
C THR A 179 -4.71 -16.16 32.67
N GLN A 180 -5.73 -16.33 33.51
CA GLN A 180 -7.00 -15.60 33.31
C GLN A 180 -6.82 -14.07 33.38
N GLU A 181 -5.88 -13.61 34.18
CA GLU A 181 -5.49 -12.21 34.28
C GLU A 181 -4.88 -11.72 32.96
N ASP A 182 -3.97 -12.48 32.40
CA ASP A 182 -3.37 -12.16 31.09
C ASP A 182 -4.44 -12.05 30.00
N ILE A 183 -5.38 -13.00 29.96
CA ILE A 183 -6.50 -13.01 29.01
C ILE A 183 -7.36 -11.75 29.18
N ASN A 184 -7.62 -11.35 30.41
CA ASN A 184 -8.42 -10.16 30.69
C ASN A 184 -7.68 -8.87 30.26
N ASN A 185 -6.38 -8.81 30.54
CA ASN A 185 -5.57 -7.64 30.21
C ASN A 185 -5.31 -7.49 28.72
N VAL A 186 -5.00 -8.57 28.01
CA VAL A 186 -4.71 -8.55 26.57
C VAL A 186 -5.86 -8.00 25.74
N LYS A 187 -7.10 -8.19 26.19
CA LYS A 187 -8.28 -7.65 25.50
C LYS A 187 -8.43 -6.14 25.62
N GLN A 188 -7.75 -5.50 26.59
CA GLN A 188 -7.94 -4.09 26.85
C GLN A 188 -7.21 -3.21 25.83
N ASN A 189 -7.90 -2.25 25.26
CA ASN A 189 -7.25 -1.20 24.48
C ASN A 189 -6.49 -0.21 25.37
N ASN A 190 -6.94 -0.05 26.62
CA ASN A 190 -6.29 0.79 27.62
C ASN A 190 -6.36 0.18 29.01
N LEU A 191 -5.23 -0.34 29.51
CA LEU A 191 -5.14 -0.91 30.87
C LEU A 191 -5.26 0.15 31.99
N ALA A 192 -5.02 1.42 31.69
CA ALA A 192 -5.25 2.51 32.66
C ALA A 192 -6.74 2.79 32.88
N ASN A 193 -7.61 2.33 31.99
CA ASN A 193 -9.07 2.42 32.12
C ASN A 193 -9.73 1.21 31.44
N PRO A 194 -9.63 0.02 32.06
CA PRO A 194 -10.13 -1.22 31.47
C PRO A 194 -11.64 -1.21 31.37
N ASN A 195 -12.16 -1.80 30.28
CA ASN A 195 -13.59 -1.86 29.97
C ASN A 195 -14.28 -0.48 29.97
N ALA A 196 -13.59 0.55 29.54
CA ALA A 196 -14.10 1.90 29.55
C ALA A 196 -15.43 2.00 28.76
N ALA A 197 -16.44 2.57 29.38
CA ALA A 197 -17.70 2.89 28.73
C ALA A 197 -17.57 4.23 27.99
N ILE A 198 -17.53 4.18 26.68
CA ILE A 198 -17.28 5.34 25.81
C ILE A 198 -18.58 5.83 25.20
N THR A 199 -18.84 7.12 25.32
CA THR A 199 -19.98 7.79 24.68
C THR A 199 -19.52 8.57 23.44
N THR A 200 -20.46 9.15 22.71
CA THR A 200 -20.17 9.96 21.51
C THR A 200 -19.13 11.04 21.78
N GLY A 201 -18.13 11.14 20.90
CA GLY A 201 -16.98 12.01 21.02
C GLY A 201 -15.82 11.47 21.88
N GLY A 202 -16.04 10.40 22.66
CA GLY A 202 -15.03 9.78 23.49
C GLY A 202 -14.00 8.98 22.66
N ARG A 203 -12.75 8.92 23.13
CA ARG A 203 -11.66 8.20 22.47
C ARG A 203 -11.72 6.72 22.80
N LEU A 204 -11.39 5.88 21.79
CA LEU A 204 -11.39 4.43 21.89
C LEU A 204 -10.28 3.80 21.04
N GLY A 205 -9.93 2.57 21.34
CA GLY A 205 -9.08 1.71 20.53
C GLY A 205 -7.61 2.08 20.55
N TYR A 206 -7.26 3.29 20.15
CA TYR A 206 -5.90 3.82 20.21
C TYR A 206 -5.87 5.35 20.27
N ASP A 207 -4.83 5.86 20.91
CA ASP A 207 -4.48 7.30 20.94
C ASP A 207 -2.97 7.42 21.04
N TYR A 208 -2.32 7.79 19.93
CA TYR A 208 -0.87 7.91 19.87
C TYR A 208 -0.44 9.10 19.01
N ARG A 209 0.81 9.50 19.17
CA ARG A 209 1.44 10.54 18.39
C ARG A 209 2.75 10.04 17.82
N ILE A 210 3.09 10.49 16.62
CA ILE A 210 4.41 10.32 16.01
C ILE A 210 5.08 11.67 15.98
N ASN A 211 6.11 11.82 16.80
CA ASN A 211 6.94 13.01 16.83
C ASN A 211 8.08 12.84 15.85
N MET A 212 8.24 13.77 14.93
CA MET A 212 9.30 13.74 13.93
C MET A 212 10.06 15.06 13.95
N MET A 213 11.37 14.96 13.84
CA MET A 213 12.27 16.09 13.66
C MET A 213 13.13 15.84 12.43
N ASN A 214 13.26 16.86 11.60
CA ASN A 214 14.20 16.86 10.47
C ASN A 214 15.04 18.14 10.55
N ALA A 215 16.35 18.00 10.50
CA ALA A 215 17.28 19.10 10.38
C ALA A 215 18.16 18.85 9.16
N LYS A 216 18.20 19.81 8.25
CA LYS A 216 18.87 19.71 6.97
C LYS A 216 19.87 20.86 6.82
N LEU A 217 21.12 20.50 6.56
CA LEU A 217 22.17 21.46 6.18
C LEU A 217 22.58 21.14 4.75
N TRP A 218 22.63 22.16 3.89
CA TRP A 218 23.02 21.99 2.52
C TRP A 218 23.85 23.16 2.01
N ALA A 219 24.70 22.89 1.02
CA ALA A 219 25.49 23.89 0.32
C ALA A 219 25.48 23.58 -1.17
N GLN A 220 25.34 24.60 -1.98
CA GLN A 220 25.34 24.51 -3.44
C GLN A 220 26.23 25.59 -4.02
N ASN A 221 27.06 25.23 -4.98
CA ASN A 221 27.84 26.15 -5.79
C ASN A 221 27.40 26.02 -7.25
N GLU A 222 27.17 27.15 -7.89
CA GLU A 222 26.82 27.28 -9.30
C GLU A 222 27.87 28.17 -9.98
N TRP A 223 28.52 27.62 -11.00
CA TRP A 223 29.49 28.31 -11.82
C TRP A 223 28.89 28.57 -13.19
N ASN A 224 28.90 29.83 -13.64
CA ASN A 224 28.29 30.22 -14.90
C ASN A 224 29.38 30.88 -15.79
N TRP A 225 29.77 30.17 -16.83
CA TRP A 225 30.67 30.70 -17.87
C TRP A 225 29.89 30.86 -19.19
N ASN A 226 30.55 31.45 -20.17
CA ASN A 226 29.92 31.68 -21.47
C ASN A 226 29.40 30.37 -22.11
N GLU A 227 30.19 29.33 -22.08
CA GLU A 227 29.91 28.05 -22.77
C GLU A 227 29.48 26.94 -21.81
N VAL A 228 29.79 27.03 -20.52
CA VAL A 228 29.52 25.97 -19.53
C VAL A 228 28.93 26.55 -18.28
N ASP A 229 27.84 25.94 -17.83
CA ASP A 229 27.35 26.10 -16.47
C ASP A 229 27.61 24.80 -15.73
N LEU A 230 28.13 24.90 -14.51
CA LEU A 230 28.40 23.77 -13.62
C LEU A 230 27.71 24.04 -12.26
N TYR A 231 27.09 23.03 -11.70
CA TYR A 231 26.69 23.08 -10.31
C TYR A 231 27.03 21.81 -9.56
N TYR A 232 27.28 21.92 -8.27
CA TYR A 232 27.33 20.80 -7.35
C TYR A 232 26.73 21.21 -6.00
N ALA A 233 26.13 20.23 -5.34
CA ALA A 233 25.49 20.43 -4.04
C ALA A 233 25.74 19.23 -3.12
N LEU A 234 25.91 19.53 -1.84
CA LEU A 234 26.00 18.57 -0.75
C LEU A 234 24.89 18.87 0.26
N GLN A 235 24.31 17.82 0.79
CA GLN A 235 23.28 17.92 1.83
C GLN A 235 23.48 16.82 2.86
N PHE A 236 23.25 17.17 4.12
CA PHE A 236 23.11 16.23 5.24
C PHE A 236 21.77 16.47 5.91
N THR A 237 21.01 15.42 6.06
CA THR A 237 19.71 15.45 6.74
C THR A 237 19.79 14.56 7.98
N TYR A 238 19.53 15.13 9.14
CA TYR A 238 19.23 14.38 10.34
C TYR A 238 17.73 14.22 10.47
N SER A 239 17.27 13.01 10.70
CA SER A 239 15.86 12.70 10.95
C SER A 239 15.71 11.91 12.24
N SER A 240 14.70 12.23 13.03
CA SER A 240 14.30 11.38 14.16
C SER A 240 12.80 11.14 14.15
N MET A 241 12.39 9.97 14.62
CA MET A 241 11.00 9.59 14.80
C MET A 241 10.82 8.92 16.15
N GLN A 242 9.75 9.28 16.85
CA GLN A 242 9.44 8.73 18.16
C GLN A 242 7.93 8.62 18.32
N ARG A 243 7.46 7.46 18.73
CA ARG A 243 6.06 7.26 19.09
C ARG A 243 5.82 7.57 20.55
N THR A 244 4.75 8.29 20.84
CA THR A 244 4.23 8.46 22.20
C THR A 244 2.79 7.97 22.23
N THR A 245 2.39 7.23 23.27
CA THR A 245 1.06 6.60 23.36
C THR A 245 0.36 7.05 24.63
N ASN A 246 -0.90 7.47 24.50
CA ASN A 246 -1.75 7.90 25.63
C ASN A 246 -2.59 6.77 26.22
N MET A 247 -2.59 5.60 25.60
CA MET A 247 -3.29 4.40 26.04
C MET A 247 -2.30 3.27 26.24
N VAL A 248 -2.44 2.53 27.32
CA VAL A 248 -1.63 1.34 27.60
C VAL A 248 -2.34 0.13 27.01
N ASN A 249 -1.97 -0.27 25.80
CA ASN A 249 -2.57 -1.43 25.16
C ASN A 249 -2.18 -2.74 25.87
N GLY A 250 -3.15 -3.57 26.17
CA GLY A 250 -2.97 -4.79 26.95
C GLY A 250 -2.11 -5.84 26.25
N ARG A 251 -2.16 -5.91 24.94
CA ARG A 251 -1.29 -6.80 24.16
C ARG A 251 0.15 -6.34 24.22
N ALA A 252 0.41 -5.04 24.11
CA ALA A 252 1.76 -4.48 24.28
C ALA A 252 2.30 -4.71 25.68
N TRP A 253 1.46 -4.55 26.68
CA TRP A 253 1.81 -4.87 28.07
C TRP A 253 2.20 -6.35 28.25
N TYR A 254 1.43 -7.27 27.65
CA TYR A 254 1.72 -8.69 27.73
C TYR A 254 3.06 -9.04 27.07
N LEU A 255 3.33 -8.50 25.88
CA LEU A 255 4.60 -8.67 25.20
C LEU A 255 5.76 -8.07 26.01
N ALA A 256 5.57 -6.90 26.60
CA ALA A 256 6.55 -6.25 27.46
C ALA A 256 6.87 -7.08 28.73
N ARG A 257 5.87 -7.79 29.26
CA ARG A 257 6.07 -8.68 30.40
C ARG A 257 6.88 -9.92 30.03
N LEU A 258 6.73 -10.40 28.81
CA LEU A 258 7.50 -11.56 28.32
C LEU A 258 8.93 -11.21 27.97
N ASN A 259 9.22 -9.97 27.62
CA ASN A 259 10.53 -9.54 27.18
C ASN A 259 10.91 -8.15 27.74
N PRO A 260 11.88 -8.05 28.66
CA PRO A 260 12.31 -6.78 29.24
C PRO A 260 12.88 -5.78 28.24
N ASP A 261 13.54 -6.24 27.17
CA ASP A 261 14.08 -5.35 26.13
C ASP A 261 12.94 -4.69 25.36
N TYR A 262 11.89 -5.45 25.07
CA TYR A 262 10.66 -4.93 24.52
C TYR A 262 10.02 -3.90 25.44
N ALA A 263 9.95 -4.19 26.73
CA ALA A 263 9.40 -3.28 27.72
C ALA A 263 10.12 -1.93 27.70
N GLN A 264 11.44 -1.93 27.73
CA GLN A 264 12.24 -0.71 27.67
C GLN A 264 12.04 0.04 26.35
N TYR A 265 11.93 -0.67 25.26
CA TYR A 265 11.78 -0.11 23.93
C TYR A 265 10.43 0.59 23.74
N TYR A 266 9.33 -0.07 24.13
CA TYR A 266 7.97 0.41 23.95
C TYR A 266 7.55 1.38 25.05
N LEU A 267 7.85 1.07 26.30
CA LEU A 267 7.44 1.80 27.49
C LEU A 267 8.52 2.76 28.00
N GLY A 268 9.73 2.64 27.47
CA GLY A 268 10.86 3.49 27.84
C GLY A 268 11.14 3.46 29.34
N SER A 269 11.39 4.62 29.92
CA SER A 269 11.67 4.74 31.36
C SER A 269 10.49 4.38 32.27
N GLN A 270 9.28 4.24 31.72
CA GLN A 270 8.08 3.86 32.47
C GLN A 270 7.85 2.34 32.49
N ALA A 271 8.70 1.55 31.84
CA ALA A 271 8.50 0.12 31.64
C ALA A 271 8.20 -0.61 32.94
N GLN A 272 9.03 -0.46 33.96
CA GLN A 272 8.84 -1.17 35.22
C GLN A 272 7.54 -0.76 35.95
N ASN A 273 7.24 0.52 35.99
CA ASN A 273 5.99 1.01 36.60
C ASN A 273 4.75 0.40 35.94
N VAL A 274 4.73 0.35 34.62
CA VAL A 274 3.61 -0.22 33.84
C VAL A 274 3.49 -1.72 34.05
N LEU A 275 4.62 -2.43 34.13
CA LEU A 275 4.64 -3.87 34.41
C LEU A 275 4.16 -4.20 35.82
N ASP A 276 4.44 -3.32 36.78
CA ASP A 276 3.97 -3.42 38.18
C ASP A 276 2.52 -2.99 38.35
N GLY A 277 1.80 -2.67 37.27
CA GLY A 277 0.41 -2.24 37.29
C GLY A 277 0.21 -0.77 37.65
N ASN A 278 1.28 0.01 37.76
CA ASN A 278 1.22 1.45 38.00
C ASN A 278 1.12 2.21 36.65
N TYR A 279 -0.07 2.26 36.12
CA TYR A 279 -0.29 2.92 34.82
C TYR A 279 -0.18 4.45 34.94
N PRO A 280 0.35 5.13 33.90
CA PRO A 280 0.37 6.57 33.87
C PRO A 280 -1.05 7.15 34.04
N ALA A 281 -1.16 8.26 34.76
CA ALA A 281 -2.43 8.97 34.88
C ALA A 281 -3.00 9.30 33.49
N ALA A 282 -4.31 9.36 33.39
CA ALA A 282 -5.00 9.72 32.14
C ALA A 282 -4.43 11.01 31.57
N GLY A 283 -3.95 10.98 30.35
CA GLY A 283 -3.29 12.10 29.66
C GLY A 283 -1.76 12.13 29.76
N SER A 284 -1.13 11.25 30.56
CA SER A 284 0.32 11.06 30.52
C SER A 284 0.70 10.07 29.43
N ALA A 285 1.60 10.51 28.53
CA ALA A 285 2.02 9.69 27.42
C ALA A 285 3.16 8.72 27.81
N LEU A 286 3.08 7.49 27.35
CA LEU A 286 4.22 6.58 27.29
C LEU A 286 5.10 6.99 26.12
N VAL A 287 6.38 7.14 26.35
CA VAL A 287 7.37 7.61 25.37
C VAL A 287 8.22 6.43 24.94
N GLY A 288 8.01 5.98 23.71
CA GLY A 288 8.79 4.90 23.12
C GLY A 288 10.20 5.33 22.72
N TYR A 289 10.93 4.41 22.14
CA TYR A 289 12.29 4.65 21.65
C TYR A 289 12.32 5.65 20.49
N ALA A 290 13.36 6.48 20.44
CA ALA A 290 13.59 7.41 19.35
C ALA A 290 14.53 6.81 18.30
N HIS A 291 14.07 6.73 17.06
CA HIS A 291 14.89 6.29 15.92
C HIS A 291 15.57 7.48 15.29
N HIS A 292 16.83 7.33 14.91
CA HIS A 292 17.66 8.40 14.36
C HIS A 292 18.31 7.97 13.05
N PHE A 293 18.29 8.89 12.06
CA PHE A 293 18.87 8.66 10.74
C PHE A 293 19.75 9.85 10.36
N ILE A 294 20.83 9.58 9.65
CA ILE A 294 21.69 10.59 9.02
C ILE A 294 21.79 10.25 7.54
N ASP A 295 21.24 11.12 6.74
CA ASP A 295 21.06 10.91 5.31
C ASP A 295 21.86 11.93 4.49
N PRO A 296 22.98 11.51 3.87
CA PRO A 296 23.71 12.35 2.94
C PRO A 296 23.05 12.38 1.56
N ALA A 297 23.20 13.51 0.87
CA ALA A 297 22.87 13.65 -0.54
C ALA A 297 23.93 14.46 -1.27
N PHE A 298 24.17 14.06 -2.53
CA PHE A 298 25.08 14.73 -3.44
C PHE A 298 24.41 14.93 -4.79
N LYS A 299 24.59 16.12 -5.39
CA LYS A 299 24.12 16.44 -6.74
C LYS A 299 25.24 17.12 -7.51
N ILE A 300 25.35 16.81 -8.79
CA ILE A 300 26.24 17.48 -9.73
C ILE A 300 25.53 17.59 -11.08
N GLY A 301 25.76 18.68 -11.78
CA GLY A 301 25.29 18.81 -13.14
C GLY A 301 26.10 19.83 -13.93
N ALA A 302 26.14 19.62 -15.23
CA ALA A 302 26.80 20.51 -16.17
C ALA A 302 25.89 20.78 -17.36
N THR A 303 25.90 22.02 -17.84
CA THR A 303 25.23 22.40 -19.08
C THR A 303 26.29 22.95 -20.02
N TYR A 304 26.50 22.30 -21.19
CA TYR A 304 27.34 22.80 -22.26
C TYR A 304 26.48 23.49 -23.32
N LYS A 305 26.70 24.79 -23.49
CA LYS A 305 26.02 25.64 -24.45
C LYS A 305 26.80 25.56 -25.80
N ILE A 306 26.40 24.59 -26.63
CA ILE A 306 27.04 24.34 -27.93
C ILE A 306 27.01 25.62 -28.81
N ASN A 307 25.86 26.31 -28.73
CA ASN A 307 25.67 27.64 -29.33
C ASN A 307 24.40 28.27 -28.71
N GLY A 308 24.01 29.46 -29.14
CA GLY A 308 22.82 30.16 -28.64
C GLY A 308 21.48 29.44 -28.84
N ARG A 309 21.46 28.30 -29.53
CA ARG A 309 20.22 27.55 -29.79
C ARG A 309 20.29 26.10 -29.33
N ASN A 310 21.44 25.55 -29.09
CA ASN A 310 21.63 24.14 -28.75
C ASN A 310 22.43 24.01 -27.46
N GLN A 311 21.98 23.16 -26.58
CA GLN A 311 22.66 22.86 -25.33
C GLN A 311 22.55 21.38 -24.97
N LEU A 312 23.55 20.88 -24.30
CA LEU A 312 23.63 19.54 -23.72
C LEU A 312 23.73 19.70 -22.20
N LYS A 313 22.85 19.01 -21.47
CA LYS A 313 22.84 19.02 -20.01
C LYS A 313 22.98 17.62 -19.47
N VAL A 314 23.88 17.42 -18.52
CA VAL A 314 24.01 16.18 -17.73
C VAL A 314 23.79 16.48 -16.26
N ASN A 315 23.06 15.60 -15.59
CA ASN A 315 22.90 15.65 -14.15
C ASN A 315 23.13 14.27 -13.56
N ALA A 316 23.66 14.23 -12.34
CA ALA A 316 23.75 13.02 -11.54
C ALA A 316 23.48 13.36 -10.08
N MET A 317 22.86 12.43 -9.38
CA MET A 317 22.61 12.56 -7.95
C MET A 317 22.66 11.21 -7.24
N ALA A 318 23.05 11.25 -5.98
CA ALA A 318 22.90 10.12 -5.06
C ALA A 318 22.42 10.66 -3.73
N GLU A 319 21.46 9.98 -3.13
CA GLU A 319 20.94 10.35 -1.82
C GLU A 319 20.51 9.11 -1.01
N THR A 320 20.50 9.27 0.30
CA THR A 320 19.81 8.38 1.21
C THR A 320 18.64 9.12 1.87
N LYS A 321 17.61 8.38 2.28
CA LYS A 321 16.41 8.95 2.86
C LYS A 321 15.81 7.99 3.88
N ALA A 322 15.56 8.48 5.10
CA ALA A 322 14.89 7.74 6.15
C ALA A 322 13.55 7.17 5.68
N PRO A 323 13.12 5.99 6.19
CA PRO A 323 11.81 5.42 5.89
C PRO A 323 10.69 6.35 6.33
N LEU A 324 9.52 6.20 5.74
CA LEU A 324 8.34 6.94 6.17
C LEU A 324 7.87 6.42 7.53
N ALA A 325 7.38 7.31 8.38
CA ALA A 325 6.87 6.94 9.71
C ALA A 325 5.77 5.86 9.63
N ARG A 326 4.90 5.89 8.61
CA ARG A 326 3.86 4.87 8.41
C ARG A 326 4.43 3.48 8.12
N ASP A 327 5.60 3.40 7.48
CA ASP A 327 6.25 2.15 7.12
C ASP A 327 7.12 1.62 8.27
N ALA A 328 7.45 2.48 9.23
CA ALA A 328 8.18 2.15 10.43
C ALA A 328 7.25 1.67 11.57
N TYR A 329 6.10 2.31 11.73
CA TYR A 329 5.11 1.99 12.77
C TYR A 329 3.95 1.20 12.15
N ILE A 330 4.03 -0.12 12.15
CA ILE A 330 3.18 -1.02 11.38
C ILE A 330 1.74 -1.16 11.90
N SER A 331 1.51 -0.86 13.17
CA SER A 331 0.18 -0.97 13.76
C SER A 331 -0.19 0.29 14.54
N PRO A 332 -1.43 0.77 14.41
CA PRO A 332 -1.92 1.88 15.22
C PRO A 332 -1.99 1.52 16.71
N ARG A 333 -2.09 0.24 17.07
CA ARG A 333 -2.29 -0.20 18.46
C ARG A 333 -0.97 -0.37 19.21
N VAL A 334 -0.06 -1.15 18.66
CA VAL A 334 1.03 -1.72 19.45
C VAL A 334 2.39 -1.65 18.79
N HIS A 335 2.46 -1.92 17.51
CA HIS A 335 3.69 -2.34 16.89
C HIS A 335 4.38 -1.21 16.11
N ASP A 336 5.67 -1.06 16.36
CA ASP A 336 6.58 -0.74 15.29
C ASP A 336 7.31 -2.03 14.85
N ARG A 337 7.98 -1.98 13.72
CA ARG A 337 8.72 -3.13 13.19
C ARG A 337 9.83 -3.62 14.11
N ALA A 338 10.49 -2.71 14.78
CA ALA A 338 11.61 -2.99 15.65
C ALA A 338 11.16 -3.81 16.85
N ILE A 339 9.95 -3.57 17.33
CA ILE A 339 9.38 -4.25 18.50
C ILE A 339 9.21 -5.74 18.26
N GLU A 340 8.63 -6.13 17.14
CA GLU A 340 8.47 -7.54 16.82
C GLU A 340 9.82 -8.23 16.57
N ALA A 341 10.77 -7.49 16.03
CA ALA A 341 12.13 -7.98 15.87
C ALA A 341 12.84 -8.24 17.20
N ILE A 342 12.69 -7.35 18.18
CA ILE A 342 13.27 -7.53 19.52
C ILE A 342 12.70 -8.76 20.20
N TYR A 343 11.39 -8.91 20.19
CA TYR A 343 10.72 -10.07 20.79
C TYR A 343 11.26 -11.40 20.27
N ARG A 344 11.68 -11.45 19.00
CA ARG A 344 12.18 -12.68 18.38
C ARG A 344 13.68 -12.85 18.43
N HIS A 345 14.42 -11.82 18.72
CA HIS A 345 15.87 -11.92 18.83
C HIS A 345 16.27 -12.97 19.88
N ASP A 346 15.57 -13.07 20.99
CA ASP A 346 15.83 -14.06 22.02
C ASP A 346 15.43 -15.48 21.61
N GLN A 347 14.41 -15.63 20.78
CA GLN A 347 14.03 -16.94 20.22
C GLN A 347 14.89 -17.33 19.01
N ALA A 348 15.53 -16.36 18.37
CA ALA A 348 16.36 -16.52 17.20
C ALA A 348 17.86 -16.49 17.53
N ALA A 349 18.31 -17.10 18.62
CA ALA A 349 19.75 -17.36 18.84
C ALA A 349 20.40 -18.09 17.64
N ALA A 350 19.61 -18.77 16.80
CA ALA A 350 20.02 -19.29 15.52
C ALA A 350 20.31 -18.20 14.45
N TYR A 351 19.76 -17.01 14.59
CA TYR A 351 20.05 -15.84 13.75
C TYR A 351 21.17 -14.96 14.31
N ALA A 352 21.71 -15.30 15.47
CA ALA A 352 22.72 -14.56 16.24
C ALA A 352 24.13 -14.51 15.60
N LYS A 353 24.25 -14.65 14.29
CA LYS A 353 25.48 -14.32 13.57
C LYS A 353 25.54 -12.88 13.10
N ARG A 354 24.58 -12.04 13.46
CA ARG A 354 24.56 -10.63 13.09
C ARG A 354 24.85 -9.76 14.29
N ASP A 355 25.74 -8.82 14.06
CA ASP A 355 26.23 -7.80 14.99
C ASP A 355 25.06 -7.10 15.72
N GLY A 356 25.09 -7.05 17.06
CA GLY A 356 23.95 -6.79 17.94
C GLY A 356 23.18 -5.47 17.79
N THR A 357 23.57 -4.59 16.85
CA THR A 357 22.85 -3.32 16.57
C THR A 357 22.33 -3.22 15.14
N SER A 358 22.84 -4.01 14.21
CA SER A 358 22.48 -3.91 12.79
C SER A 358 21.05 -4.42 12.50
N TRP A 359 20.52 -5.30 13.31
CA TRP A 359 19.17 -5.85 13.15
C TRP A 359 18.06 -4.85 13.42
N LEU A 360 18.24 -3.88 14.33
CA LEU A 360 17.28 -2.80 14.54
C LEU A 360 17.05 -2.01 13.24
N HIS A 361 18.13 -1.72 12.51
CA HIS A 361 18.05 -1.04 11.22
C HIS A 361 17.40 -1.92 10.14
N GLU A 362 17.64 -3.22 10.17
CA GLU A 362 17.07 -4.15 9.20
C GLU A 362 15.53 -4.24 9.34
N TYR A 363 15.01 -4.18 10.56
CA TYR A 363 13.57 -4.34 10.83
C TYR A 363 12.80 -3.03 10.88
N PHE A 364 13.40 -1.98 11.39
CA PHE A 364 12.80 -0.65 11.32
C PHE A 364 12.79 -0.09 9.90
N GLY A 365 13.63 -0.62 9.05
CA GLY A 365 13.91 -0.16 7.72
C GLY A 365 15.18 0.70 7.71
N ALA A 366 16.13 0.33 6.88
CA ALA A 366 17.28 1.17 6.58
C ALA A 366 16.83 2.38 5.77
N SER A 367 17.64 3.44 5.77
CA SER A 367 17.43 4.54 4.82
C SER A 367 17.47 4.01 3.39
N GLN A 368 16.43 4.31 2.63
CA GLN A 368 16.39 4.01 1.21
C GLN A 368 17.51 4.78 0.50
N LYS A 369 18.21 4.13 -0.40
CA LYS A 369 19.26 4.72 -1.23
C LYS A 369 18.72 4.97 -2.62
N MET A 370 19.18 6.04 -3.25
CA MET A 370 18.85 6.35 -4.64
C MET A 370 20.08 6.91 -5.35
N ALA A 371 20.28 6.47 -6.59
CA ALA A 371 21.17 7.13 -7.52
C ALA A 371 20.48 7.36 -8.85
N SER A 372 20.65 8.53 -9.43
CA SER A 372 20.03 8.92 -10.69
C SER A 372 21.00 9.68 -11.57
N ALA A 373 20.90 9.47 -12.88
CA ALA A 373 21.60 10.25 -13.88
C ALA A 373 20.68 10.52 -15.08
N ASP A 374 20.82 11.69 -15.66
CA ASP A 374 20.13 12.06 -16.91
C ASP A 374 21.03 12.84 -17.85
N LEU A 375 20.75 12.69 -19.14
CA LEU A 375 21.38 13.42 -20.23
C LEU A 375 20.28 14.03 -21.08
N THR A 376 20.30 15.36 -21.21
CA THR A 376 19.31 16.13 -21.97
C THR A 376 19.99 16.92 -23.09
N TYR A 377 19.52 16.73 -24.32
CA TYR A 377 19.79 17.64 -25.42
C TYR A 377 18.58 18.53 -25.66
N SER A 378 18.77 19.84 -25.70
CA SER A 378 17.74 20.84 -25.96
C SER A 378 18.13 21.73 -27.15
N PHE A 379 17.12 22.07 -27.95
CA PHE A 379 17.25 22.96 -29.09
C PHE A 379 16.11 23.99 -29.14
N ASN A 380 16.44 25.21 -29.58
CA ASN A 380 15.50 26.33 -29.62
C ASN A 380 15.69 27.18 -30.87
N TYR A 381 14.97 26.83 -31.93
CA TYR A 381 14.95 27.59 -33.19
C TYR A 381 13.64 28.39 -33.31
N PRO A 382 13.56 29.39 -34.17
CA PRO A 382 12.37 30.26 -34.28
C PRO A 382 11.05 29.54 -34.55
N VAL A 383 11.10 28.44 -35.31
CA VAL A 383 9.93 27.65 -35.72
C VAL A 383 9.77 26.39 -34.89
N VAL A 384 10.88 25.80 -34.44
CA VAL A 384 10.88 24.54 -33.70
C VAL A 384 11.74 24.63 -32.45
N ARG A 385 11.20 24.13 -31.34
CA ARG A 385 11.95 23.95 -30.10
C ARG A 385 11.63 22.60 -29.48
N GLY A 386 12.59 22.04 -28.80
CA GLY A 386 12.36 20.74 -28.15
C GLY A 386 13.51 20.29 -27.29
N ARG A 387 13.30 19.14 -26.67
CA ARG A 387 14.31 18.46 -25.85
C ARG A 387 14.14 16.95 -25.95
N ILE A 388 15.24 16.24 -25.76
CA ILE A 388 15.29 14.79 -25.62
C ILE A 388 16.13 14.50 -24.37
N THR A 389 15.59 13.70 -23.46
CA THR A 389 16.24 13.31 -22.20
C THR A 389 16.29 11.80 -22.12
N GLY A 390 17.46 11.21 -21.90
CA GLY A 390 17.61 9.85 -21.44
C GLY A 390 17.87 9.86 -19.94
N PHE A 391 17.25 8.99 -19.18
CA PHE A 391 17.41 8.92 -17.73
C PHE A 391 17.55 7.49 -17.21
N TYR A 392 18.25 7.36 -16.08
CA TYR A 392 18.41 6.13 -15.33
C TYR A 392 18.37 6.45 -13.84
N THR A 393 17.52 5.75 -13.10
CA THR A 393 17.41 5.86 -11.63
C THR A 393 17.35 4.47 -11.03
N GLN A 394 18.17 4.21 -10.03
CA GLN A 394 18.16 3.00 -9.23
C GLN A 394 17.84 3.34 -7.79
N PHE A 395 16.92 2.59 -7.20
CA PHE A 395 16.55 2.64 -5.79
C PHE A 395 16.97 1.32 -5.13
N TRP A 396 17.46 1.40 -3.89
CA TRP A 396 17.81 0.24 -3.06
C TRP A 396 17.22 0.39 -1.66
N ASP A 397 17.02 -0.74 -1.01
CA ASP A 397 16.57 -0.84 0.38
C ASP A 397 15.23 -0.15 0.64
N GLY A 398 14.32 -0.18 -0.34
CA GLY A 398 12.97 0.33 -0.19
C GLY A 398 12.18 -0.45 0.85
N THR A 399 11.25 0.24 1.49
CA THR A 399 10.39 -0.27 2.56
C THR A 399 8.95 0.04 2.23
N GLU A 400 8.06 -0.93 2.37
CA GLU A 400 6.61 -0.77 2.17
C GLU A 400 5.83 -1.48 3.27
N LEU A 401 4.67 -0.96 3.61
CA LEU A 401 3.70 -1.59 4.49
C LEU A 401 2.42 -1.89 3.74
N ASN A 402 1.99 -3.14 3.79
CA ASN A 402 0.72 -3.60 3.25
C ASN A 402 -0.14 -4.18 4.38
N GLY A 403 -1.37 -3.67 4.52
CA GLY A 403 -2.33 -4.18 5.48
C GLY A 403 -3.52 -4.80 4.76
N TYR A 404 -3.94 -5.97 5.18
CA TYR A 404 -5.13 -6.63 4.63
C TYR A 404 -5.85 -7.47 5.69
N TYR A 405 -7.09 -7.84 5.42
CA TYR A 405 -7.84 -8.76 6.26
C TYR A 405 -7.51 -10.20 5.86
N ASP A 406 -7.03 -10.99 6.82
CA ASP A 406 -6.76 -12.41 6.64
C ASP A 406 -7.98 -13.22 7.12
N ASP A 407 -8.54 -14.05 6.23
CA ASP A 407 -9.74 -14.81 6.53
C ASP A 407 -9.48 -15.99 7.48
N GLU A 408 -8.26 -16.46 7.54
CA GLU A 408 -7.85 -17.53 8.44
C GLU A 408 -7.58 -17.00 9.84
N ALA A 409 -6.76 -15.98 9.94
CA ALA A 409 -6.50 -15.28 11.20
C ALA A 409 -7.73 -14.50 11.70
N ARG A 410 -8.74 -14.32 10.84
CA ARG A 410 -9.99 -13.56 11.10
C ARG A 410 -9.75 -12.17 11.64
N THR A 411 -8.64 -11.55 11.22
CA THR A 411 -8.22 -10.23 11.68
C THR A 411 -7.46 -9.51 10.60
N PHE A 412 -7.13 -8.24 10.86
CA PHE A 412 -6.16 -7.54 10.03
C PHE A 412 -4.76 -8.06 10.28
N VAL A 413 -4.00 -8.19 9.21
CA VAL A 413 -2.58 -8.51 9.24
C VAL A 413 -1.80 -7.36 8.63
N ASN A 414 -0.63 -7.12 9.18
CA ASN A 414 0.32 -6.11 8.73
C ASN A 414 1.52 -6.82 8.11
N GLN A 415 1.72 -6.61 6.84
CA GLN A 415 2.84 -7.17 6.08
C GLN A 415 3.85 -6.08 5.79
N ALA A 416 4.95 -6.12 6.48
CA ALA A 416 6.05 -5.19 6.33
C ALA A 416 7.10 -5.77 5.37
N LEU A 417 7.43 -5.02 4.33
CA LEU A 417 8.37 -5.38 3.29
C LEU A 417 9.65 -4.56 3.40
N THR A 418 10.80 -5.20 3.23
CA THR A 418 12.13 -4.56 3.20
C THR A 418 12.95 -5.08 2.02
N GLY A 419 14.04 -4.40 1.70
CA GLY A 419 14.95 -4.81 0.65
C GLY A 419 14.33 -4.71 -0.76
N ILE A 420 13.44 -3.74 -0.96
CA ILE A 420 12.81 -3.51 -2.25
C ILE A 420 13.73 -2.65 -3.10
N ASP A 421 14.29 -3.23 -4.14
CA ASP A 421 15.07 -2.49 -5.13
C ASP A 421 14.24 -2.25 -6.39
N ARG A 422 14.40 -1.06 -6.99
CA ARG A 422 13.68 -0.67 -8.20
C ARG A 422 14.60 0.06 -9.16
N ARG A 423 14.42 -0.19 -10.45
CA ARG A 423 15.09 0.52 -11.53
C ARG A 423 14.08 1.23 -12.40
N HIS A 424 14.32 2.51 -12.65
CA HIS A 424 13.55 3.31 -13.59
C HIS A 424 14.51 3.85 -14.66
N MET A 425 14.28 3.51 -15.92
CA MET A 425 15.06 4.04 -17.02
C MET A 425 14.15 4.31 -18.21
N GLY A 426 14.53 5.27 -19.04
CA GLY A 426 13.72 5.60 -20.20
C GLY A 426 14.23 6.79 -20.98
N ILE A 427 13.40 7.16 -21.95
CA ILE A 427 13.61 8.31 -22.82
C ILE A 427 12.36 9.17 -22.81
N GLU A 428 12.56 10.46 -22.68
CA GLU A 428 11.51 11.47 -22.81
C GLU A 428 11.88 12.44 -23.94
N ALA A 429 10.92 12.77 -24.78
CA ALA A 429 11.10 13.78 -25.80
C ALA A 429 9.89 14.70 -25.88
N ALA A 430 10.15 15.98 -26.09
CA ALA A 430 9.12 16.98 -26.32
C ALA A 430 9.56 17.93 -27.42
N ALA A 431 8.65 18.23 -28.35
CA ALA A 431 8.91 19.23 -29.39
C ALA A 431 7.66 20.07 -29.65
N ALA A 432 7.85 21.35 -29.88
CA ALA A 432 6.80 22.27 -30.31
C ALA A 432 7.22 22.93 -31.63
N VAL A 433 6.31 22.89 -32.60
CA VAL A 433 6.50 23.42 -33.96
C VAL A 433 5.42 24.47 -34.23
N LYS A 434 5.81 25.67 -34.63
CA LYS A 434 4.91 26.71 -35.09
C LYS A 434 4.47 26.41 -36.54
N LEU A 435 3.18 26.19 -36.71
CA LEU A 435 2.55 25.95 -38.02
C LEU A 435 1.90 27.26 -38.50
N GLY A 436 2.73 28.12 -39.08
CA GLY A 436 2.31 29.44 -39.49
C GLY A 436 2.12 30.43 -38.33
N LEU A 437 1.17 31.37 -38.49
CA LEU A 437 1.02 32.50 -37.53
C LEU A 437 0.15 32.15 -36.31
N TYR A 438 -0.74 31.19 -36.43
CA TYR A 438 -1.79 30.96 -35.43
C TYR A 438 -1.75 29.59 -34.76
N PHE A 439 -1.06 28.64 -35.35
CA PHE A 439 -1.05 27.27 -34.86
C PHE A 439 0.29 26.86 -34.31
N THR A 440 0.28 26.10 -33.22
CA THR A 440 1.45 25.43 -32.68
C THR A 440 1.09 23.97 -32.43
N LEU A 441 1.89 23.07 -32.99
CA LEU A 441 1.80 21.64 -32.74
C LEU A 441 2.84 21.25 -31.67
N THR A 442 2.41 20.65 -30.58
CA THR A 442 3.29 20.16 -29.52
C THR A 442 3.14 18.66 -29.39
N GLY A 443 4.23 17.92 -29.52
CA GLY A 443 4.29 16.49 -29.26
C GLY A 443 5.15 16.20 -28.04
N VAL A 444 4.70 15.27 -27.21
CA VAL A 444 5.43 14.73 -26.05
C VAL A 444 5.36 13.22 -26.10
N VAL A 445 6.48 12.57 -25.83
CA VAL A 445 6.59 11.12 -25.69
C VAL A 445 7.49 10.79 -24.52
N SER A 446 7.05 9.82 -23.70
CA SER A 446 7.85 9.21 -22.64
C SER A 446 7.71 7.70 -22.76
N VAL A 447 8.83 7.00 -22.82
CA VAL A 447 8.89 5.54 -22.84
C VAL A 447 9.87 5.11 -21.76
N GLY A 448 9.38 4.35 -20.79
CA GLY A 448 10.17 3.87 -19.67
C GLY A 448 10.12 2.36 -19.48
N ASP A 449 11.11 1.85 -18.77
CA ASP A 449 11.16 0.49 -18.24
C ASP A 449 11.37 0.57 -16.72
N TYR A 450 10.29 0.43 -15.96
CA TYR A 450 10.29 0.53 -14.50
C TYR A 450 10.05 -0.84 -13.91
N ARG A 451 11.06 -1.38 -13.21
CA ARG A 451 11.01 -2.76 -12.69
C ARG A 451 11.53 -2.86 -11.27
N TYR A 452 11.01 -3.83 -10.54
CA TYR A 452 11.65 -4.35 -9.35
C TYR A 452 12.88 -5.16 -9.74
N THR A 453 13.99 -4.98 -9.02
CA THR A 453 15.29 -5.62 -9.30
C THR A 453 15.77 -6.53 -8.17
N SER A 454 14.99 -6.66 -7.10
CA SER A 454 15.19 -7.61 -6.00
C SER A 454 13.88 -8.30 -5.65
N ASN A 455 13.98 -9.39 -4.89
CA ASN A 455 12.87 -9.92 -4.13
C ASN A 455 12.82 -9.25 -2.76
N ALA A 456 11.63 -8.86 -2.31
CA ALA A 456 11.46 -8.27 -1.00
C ALA A 456 11.50 -9.33 0.10
N TYR A 457 11.90 -8.91 1.29
CA TYR A 457 11.73 -9.70 2.51
C TYR A 457 10.49 -9.23 3.24
N SER A 458 9.64 -10.17 3.67
CA SER A 458 8.35 -9.91 4.29
C SER A 458 8.31 -10.38 5.73
N ILE A 459 7.79 -9.52 6.60
CA ILE A 459 7.37 -9.88 7.96
C ILE A 459 5.88 -9.58 8.05
N THR A 460 5.08 -10.60 8.34
CA THR A 460 3.62 -10.48 8.45
C THR A 460 3.18 -10.80 9.87
N SER A 461 2.43 -9.92 10.49
CA SER A 461 1.90 -10.07 11.85
C SER A 461 0.40 -9.87 11.90
N ALA A 462 -0.28 -10.62 12.77
CA ALA A 462 -1.72 -10.53 12.98
C ALA A 462 -2.05 -9.60 14.15
N GLU A 463 -3.05 -8.72 13.98
CA GLU A 463 -3.42 -7.77 15.03
C GLU A 463 -4.11 -8.41 16.24
N ASN A 464 -4.70 -9.58 16.11
CA ASN A 464 -5.29 -10.32 17.24
C ASN A 464 -4.28 -11.18 18.02
N GLY A 465 -3.01 -11.19 17.61
CA GLY A 465 -1.97 -12.01 18.22
C GLY A 465 -2.03 -13.49 17.86
N MET A 466 -2.87 -13.88 16.90
CA MET A 466 -2.87 -15.26 16.40
C MET A 466 -1.57 -15.57 15.67
N ALA A 467 -1.09 -16.80 15.84
CA ALA A 467 0.03 -17.31 15.08
C ALA A 467 -0.36 -17.45 13.62
N LEU A 468 0.41 -16.81 12.74
CA LEU A 468 0.29 -17.00 11.30
C LEU A 468 1.13 -18.18 10.80
N ALA A 469 1.98 -18.73 11.67
CA ALA A 469 2.81 -19.88 11.42
C ALA A 469 3.08 -20.63 12.72
N GLU A 470 3.05 -21.96 12.69
CA GLU A 470 3.45 -22.79 13.79
C GLU A 470 4.95 -23.02 13.79
N ASN A 471 5.57 -22.92 14.97
CA ASN A 471 6.92 -23.39 15.25
C ASN A 471 6.90 -24.69 16.03
N ALA A 472 8.03 -25.40 16.04
CA ALA A 472 8.23 -26.57 16.88
C ALA A 472 8.06 -26.29 18.39
N ASP A 473 8.20 -25.04 18.80
CA ASP A 473 8.19 -24.59 20.20
C ASP A 473 6.93 -23.82 20.61
N GLY A 474 5.87 -23.80 19.77
CA GLY A 474 4.62 -23.08 20.05
C GLY A 474 4.36 -21.91 19.13
N ALA A 475 3.37 -21.09 19.45
CA ALA A 475 2.83 -20.08 18.59
C ALA A 475 3.83 -18.99 18.16
N ILE A 476 4.01 -18.81 16.88
CA ILE A 476 4.69 -17.66 16.33
C ILE A 476 3.66 -16.64 15.84
N TYR A 477 3.86 -15.41 16.21
CA TYR A 477 2.98 -14.30 15.87
C TYR A 477 3.24 -13.68 14.50
N GLU A 478 4.28 -14.12 13.82
CA GLU A 478 4.73 -13.59 12.53
C GLU A 478 4.98 -14.67 11.51
N LEU A 479 4.71 -14.32 10.28
CA LEU A 479 5.12 -15.07 9.11
C LEU A 479 6.27 -14.33 8.41
N ARG A 480 7.45 -14.96 8.35
CA ARG A 480 8.62 -14.43 7.64
C ARG A 480 8.80 -15.16 6.34
N ASP A 481 8.86 -14.42 5.24
CA ASP A 481 9.05 -15.01 3.93
C ASP A 481 9.67 -14.04 2.92
N SER A 482 10.10 -14.56 1.80
CA SER A 482 10.52 -13.78 0.65
C SER A 482 9.33 -13.56 -0.28
N VAL A 483 9.20 -12.35 -0.81
CA VAL A 483 8.18 -11.99 -1.79
C VAL A 483 8.81 -11.91 -3.17
N LEU A 484 8.36 -12.78 -4.08
CA LEU A 484 8.92 -12.94 -5.42
C LEU A 484 8.42 -11.83 -6.34
N ILE A 485 9.16 -10.73 -6.42
CA ILE A 485 8.81 -9.55 -7.23
C ILE A 485 9.90 -9.15 -8.22
N ASN A 486 11.07 -9.78 -8.16
CA ASN A 486 12.17 -9.46 -9.09
C ASN A 486 11.72 -9.63 -10.55
N GLY A 487 11.91 -8.59 -11.35
CA GLY A 487 11.49 -8.54 -12.75
C GLY A 487 10.07 -8.00 -12.99
N LEU A 488 9.20 -7.88 -11.95
CA LEU A 488 7.90 -7.26 -12.09
C LEU A 488 8.01 -5.79 -12.48
N ARG A 489 7.04 -5.34 -13.25
CA ARG A 489 6.87 -3.94 -13.58
C ARG A 489 6.27 -3.16 -12.43
N VAL A 490 6.77 -1.96 -12.20
CA VAL A 490 6.25 -1.05 -11.17
C VAL A 490 4.95 -0.41 -11.65
N ALA A 491 3.93 -0.41 -10.80
CA ALA A 491 2.57 0.04 -11.13
C ALA A 491 2.33 1.53 -10.85
N THR A 492 3.34 2.38 -10.95
CA THR A 492 3.23 3.83 -10.65
C THR A 492 2.52 4.64 -11.74
N GLY A 493 2.19 4.02 -12.85
CA GLY A 493 1.51 4.64 -13.99
C GLY A 493 1.90 3.99 -15.31
N PRO A 494 1.35 4.47 -16.43
CA PRO A 494 1.72 3.99 -17.74
C PRO A 494 3.20 4.23 -18.03
N GLN A 495 3.89 3.22 -18.54
CA GLN A 495 5.32 3.34 -18.89
C GLN A 495 5.52 3.89 -20.31
N VAL A 496 4.44 3.94 -21.10
CA VAL A 496 4.39 4.67 -22.38
C VAL A 496 3.32 5.74 -22.26
N ASN A 497 3.75 6.99 -22.41
CA ASN A 497 2.87 8.16 -22.41
C ASN A 497 3.18 8.99 -23.63
N THR A 498 2.19 9.27 -24.45
CA THR A 498 2.33 10.19 -25.59
C THR A 498 1.20 11.19 -25.59
N SER A 499 1.48 12.40 -26.01
CA SER A 499 0.47 13.44 -26.17
C SER A 499 0.79 14.30 -27.38
N LEU A 500 -0.23 14.57 -28.18
CA LEU A 500 -0.16 15.47 -29.31
C LEU A 500 -1.20 16.59 -29.10
N LYS A 501 -0.72 17.82 -29.01
CA LYS A 501 -1.52 19.01 -28.78
C LYS A 501 -1.43 19.95 -29.95
N LEU A 502 -2.57 20.31 -30.54
CA LEU A 502 -2.68 21.40 -31.49
C LEU A 502 -3.28 22.61 -30.78
N SER A 503 -2.51 23.68 -30.70
CA SER A 503 -2.90 24.96 -30.12
C SER A 503 -3.16 25.98 -31.19
N PHE A 504 -4.28 26.67 -31.09
CA PHE A 504 -4.69 27.79 -31.95
C PHE A 504 -4.72 29.07 -31.11
N PHE A 505 -4.08 30.13 -31.60
CA PHE A 505 -4.14 31.47 -31.00
C PHE A 505 -4.34 32.51 -32.08
N HIS A 506 -5.42 33.28 -32.00
CA HIS A 506 -5.75 34.32 -32.94
C HIS A 506 -5.51 35.72 -32.36
N PRO A 507 -5.07 36.74 -33.18
CA PRO A 507 -4.84 38.09 -32.69
C PRO A 507 -6.06 38.78 -32.07
N LYS A 508 -7.28 38.35 -32.40
CA LYS A 508 -8.53 38.77 -31.74
C LYS A 508 -8.77 38.06 -30.41
N MET A 509 -7.71 37.50 -29.80
CA MET A 509 -7.71 36.87 -28.47
C MET A 509 -8.62 35.63 -28.33
N TRP A 510 -8.86 34.90 -29.42
CA TRP A 510 -9.39 33.55 -29.38
C TRP A 510 -8.24 32.56 -29.19
N PHE A 511 -8.46 31.58 -28.35
CA PHE A 511 -7.57 30.45 -28.24
C PHE A 511 -8.33 29.14 -28.14
N ALA A 512 -7.76 28.11 -28.71
CA ALA A 512 -8.32 26.77 -28.63
C ALA A 512 -7.19 25.74 -28.65
N ASP A 513 -7.36 24.68 -27.88
CA ASP A 513 -6.47 23.55 -27.82
C ASP A 513 -7.24 22.26 -28.04
N ILE A 514 -6.70 21.35 -28.82
CA ILE A 514 -7.11 19.97 -28.86
C ILE A 514 -5.90 19.10 -28.49
N THR A 515 -6.08 18.21 -27.52
CA THR A 515 -5.03 17.32 -27.03
C THR A 515 -5.49 15.88 -27.20
N VAL A 516 -4.68 15.08 -27.86
CA VAL A 516 -4.87 13.63 -27.96
C VAL A 516 -3.76 12.96 -27.18
N SER A 517 -4.14 12.21 -26.17
CA SER A 517 -3.20 11.48 -25.29
C SER A 517 -3.38 9.98 -25.47
N TYR A 518 -2.26 9.25 -25.54
CA TYR A 518 -2.23 7.80 -25.59
C TYR A 518 -1.35 7.27 -24.46
N PHE A 519 -1.84 6.24 -23.78
CA PHE A 519 -1.16 5.60 -22.66
C PHE A 519 -1.11 4.10 -22.88
N ASP A 520 0.03 3.50 -22.55
CA ASP A 520 0.22 2.06 -22.67
C ASP A 520 1.20 1.55 -21.62
N TRP A 521 1.39 0.23 -21.54
CA TRP A 521 2.21 -0.45 -20.55
C TRP A 521 1.86 -0.04 -19.12
N SER A 522 0.57 -0.08 -18.83
CA SER A 522 0.04 0.11 -17.48
C SER A 522 -0.06 -1.23 -16.77
N TYR A 523 0.32 -1.25 -15.51
CA TYR A 523 0.39 -2.47 -14.71
C TYR A 523 -0.36 -2.32 -13.41
N LEU A 524 -0.93 -3.44 -12.92
CA LEU A 524 -1.54 -3.50 -11.60
C LEU A 524 -0.48 -3.46 -10.51
N ASP A 525 -0.82 -2.84 -9.41
CA ASP A 525 -0.05 -2.99 -8.18
C ASP A 525 -0.15 -4.43 -7.68
N TYR A 526 0.98 -5.00 -7.28
CA TYR A 526 1.05 -6.39 -6.88
C TYR A 526 0.56 -6.59 -5.45
N ALA A 527 0.02 -7.78 -5.16
CA ALA A 527 -0.25 -8.20 -3.80
C ALA A 527 0.91 -9.04 -3.25
N PRO A 528 1.66 -8.55 -2.26
CA PRO A 528 2.78 -9.28 -1.68
C PRO A 528 2.38 -10.65 -1.14
N SER A 529 1.20 -10.74 -0.49
CA SER A 529 0.63 -11.99 0.01
C SER A 529 0.50 -13.09 -1.03
N ARG A 530 0.30 -12.73 -2.31
CA ARG A 530 0.17 -13.68 -3.43
C ARG A 530 1.51 -14.13 -4.00
N ARG A 531 2.62 -13.54 -3.57
CA ARG A 531 3.96 -13.78 -4.10
C ARG A 531 4.94 -14.27 -3.06
N MET A 532 4.45 -14.66 -1.90
CA MET A 532 5.29 -15.23 -0.84
C MET A 532 5.86 -16.57 -1.29
N LYS A 533 7.18 -16.76 -1.09
CA LYS A 533 7.90 -17.98 -1.48
C LYS A 533 7.25 -19.24 -0.90
N GLY A 534 6.89 -19.23 0.38
CA GLY A 534 6.25 -20.34 1.06
C GLY A 534 4.94 -20.78 0.41
N LEU A 535 4.27 -19.88 -0.30
CA LEU A 535 3.09 -20.22 -1.07
C LEU A 535 3.35 -21.22 -2.20
N TYR A 536 4.55 -21.22 -2.77
CA TYR A 536 4.91 -22.01 -3.93
C TYR A 536 5.76 -23.23 -3.59
N THR A 537 6.54 -23.14 -2.54
CA THR A 537 7.55 -24.14 -2.19
C THR A 537 7.19 -24.97 -0.97
N GLY A 538 6.21 -24.56 -0.17
CA GLY A 538 5.94 -25.14 1.14
C GLY A 538 7.03 -24.85 2.19
N VAL A 539 8.10 -24.13 1.81
CA VAL A 539 9.22 -23.78 2.68
C VAL A 539 9.47 -22.27 2.58
N ARG A 540 9.51 -21.58 3.72
CA ARG A 540 9.74 -20.14 3.80
C ARG A 540 11.21 -19.81 3.57
N ALA A 541 11.49 -18.53 3.38
CA ALA A 541 12.86 -18.03 3.18
C ALA A 541 13.80 -18.34 4.36
N ASP A 542 13.28 -18.46 5.57
CA ASP A 542 14.01 -18.82 6.78
C ASP A 542 14.21 -20.34 6.94
N GLY A 543 13.73 -21.14 6.00
CA GLY A 543 13.83 -22.61 6.03
C GLY A 543 12.72 -23.31 6.83
N SER A 544 11.82 -22.56 7.48
CA SER A 544 10.68 -23.15 8.18
C SER A 544 9.63 -23.71 7.22
N ALA A 545 9.02 -24.86 7.58
CA ALA A 545 7.93 -25.42 6.82
C ALA A 545 6.67 -24.54 6.97
N VAL A 546 5.86 -24.52 5.92
CA VAL A 546 4.52 -23.95 5.96
C VAL A 546 3.57 -25.00 6.46
N ASN A 547 3.14 -24.91 7.71
CA ASN A 547 2.30 -25.92 8.35
C ASN A 547 0.82 -25.79 7.99
N GLY A 548 0.09 -26.87 8.22
CA GLY A 548 -1.35 -26.96 8.08
C GLY A 548 -1.80 -26.87 6.62
N TRP A 549 -2.22 -25.75 6.22
CA TRP A 549 -2.83 -25.50 4.93
C TRP A 549 -1.96 -25.73 3.69
N TYR A 550 -0.64 -25.57 3.85
CA TYR A 550 0.32 -25.90 2.80
C TYR A 550 1.07 -27.20 3.06
N GLY A 551 1.11 -27.62 4.26
CA GLY A 551 1.83 -28.66 4.89
C GLY A 551 2.41 -29.76 4.02
N ASP A 552 2.09 -30.96 4.39
CA ASP A 552 2.65 -32.18 3.79
C ASP A 552 2.40 -32.32 2.30
N THR A 553 1.35 -31.71 1.79
CA THR A 553 0.97 -31.82 0.37
C THR A 553 1.97 -31.11 -0.54
N TYR A 554 2.51 -29.99 -0.11
CA TYR A 554 3.51 -29.26 -0.90
C TYR A 554 4.85 -29.96 -0.98
N THR A 555 5.28 -30.60 0.09
CA THR A 555 6.55 -31.33 0.10
C THR A 555 6.53 -32.47 -0.95
N ASN A 556 5.36 -33.06 -1.16
CA ASN A 556 5.16 -34.09 -2.18
C ASN A 556 5.00 -33.55 -3.61
N ALA A 557 4.70 -32.26 -3.74
CA ALA A 557 4.52 -31.59 -5.01
C ALA A 557 5.83 -31.03 -5.61
N ILE A 558 6.94 -31.07 -4.88
CA ILE A 558 8.24 -30.61 -5.37
C ILE A 558 8.71 -31.51 -6.51
N GLN A 559 9.08 -30.89 -7.62
CA GLN A 559 9.64 -31.60 -8.76
C GLN A 559 11.08 -32.02 -8.45
N LYS A 560 11.35 -33.29 -8.66
CA LYS A 560 12.68 -33.88 -8.54
C LYS A 560 13.14 -34.40 -9.91
N ASP A 561 14.42 -34.37 -10.14
CA ASP A 561 15.05 -34.96 -11.31
C ASP A 561 15.08 -36.50 -11.22
N GLU A 562 15.67 -37.14 -12.22
CA GLU A 562 15.80 -38.60 -12.28
C GLU A 562 16.63 -39.19 -11.14
N ASN A 563 17.44 -38.36 -10.46
CA ASN A 563 18.28 -38.77 -9.34
C ASN A 563 17.60 -38.50 -7.98
N GLY A 564 16.40 -37.89 -7.98
CA GLY A 564 15.67 -37.55 -6.79
C GLY A 564 16.07 -36.18 -6.19
N GLU A 565 16.93 -35.41 -6.87
CA GLU A 565 17.33 -34.06 -6.45
C GLU A 565 16.26 -33.04 -6.81
N VAL A 566 16.09 -32.05 -5.94
CA VAL A 566 15.10 -30.96 -6.13
C VAL A 566 15.49 -30.08 -7.31
N MET A 567 14.59 -29.93 -8.27
CA MET A 567 14.77 -28.99 -9.37
C MET A 567 14.42 -27.57 -8.91
N TYR A 568 15.26 -26.63 -9.26
CA TYR A 568 15.07 -25.20 -8.94
C TYR A 568 14.80 -24.39 -10.20
N ASP A 569 14.01 -23.33 -10.04
CA ASP A 569 13.82 -22.33 -11.09
C ASP A 569 14.99 -21.33 -11.15
N LYS A 570 14.92 -20.37 -12.08
CA LYS A 570 15.95 -19.31 -12.27
C LYS A 570 16.13 -18.39 -11.05
N TYR A 571 15.21 -18.45 -10.07
CA TYR A 571 15.25 -17.66 -8.83
C TYR A 571 15.70 -18.50 -7.63
N GLY A 572 16.10 -19.76 -7.84
CA GLY A 572 16.48 -20.68 -6.77
C GLY A 572 15.30 -21.21 -5.95
N VAL A 573 14.10 -21.16 -6.49
CA VAL A 573 12.89 -21.69 -5.88
C VAL A 573 12.65 -23.11 -6.38
N PRO A 574 12.38 -24.10 -5.49
CA PRO A 574 12.03 -25.43 -5.92
C PRO A 574 10.85 -25.44 -6.91
N GLN A 575 11.01 -26.10 -8.02
CA GLN A 575 9.94 -26.29 -8.99
C GLN A 575 8.91 -27.28 -8.44
N LEU A 576 7.64 -27.03 -8.74
CA LEU A 576 6.56 -27.94 -8.37
C LEU A 576 6.22 -28.85 -9.56
N LYS A 577 5.89 -30.10 -9.29
CA LYS A 577 5.41 -31.08 -10.31
C LYS A 577 4.21 -30.54 -11.07
N TYR A 578 3.40 -29.79 -10.37
CA TYR A 578 2.27 -29.07 -10.91
C TYR A 578 2.52 -27.60 -10.60
N PRO A 579 2.84 -26.79 -11.61
CA PRO A 579 3.08 -25.36 -11.39
C PRO A 579 1.78 -24.71 -10.97
N TYR A 580 1.43 -24.88 -9.70
CA TYR A 580 0.41 -24.07 -9.12
C TYR A 580 0.86 -22.65 -9.21
N ASN A 581 0.18 -21.89 -9.94
CA ASN A 581 0.15 -20.45 -9.75
C ASN A 581 1.50 -19.76 -9.59
N MET A 582 2.58 -20.42 -9.89
CA MET A 582 3.69 -19.70 -10.41
C MET A 582 3.13 -19.03 -11.65
N LEU A 583 2.57 -17.87 -11.44
CA LEU A 583 2.32 -16.96 -12.53
C LEU A 583 3.60 -17.00 -13.34
N SER A 584 3.56 -17.57 -14.54
CA SER A 584 4.71 -17.49 -15.43
C SER A 584 5.12 -16.04 -15.47
N GLU A 585 6.39 -15.73 -15.71
CA GLU A 585 6.81 -14.33 -15.84
C GLU A 585 5.89 -13.57 -16.79
N GLN A 586 5.38 -14.25 -17.80
CA GLN A 586 4.43 -13.71 -18.74
C GLN A 586 3.04 -13.49 -18.11
N GLU A 587 2.56 -14.37 -17.25
CA GLU A 587 1.30 -14.18 -16.53
C GLU A 587 1.42 -13.11 -15.44
N MET A 588 2.54 -13.05 -14.73
CA MET A 588 2.81 -11.95 -13.81
C MET A 588 2.86 -10.59 -14.51
N LEU A 589 3.37 -10.54 -15.72
CA LEU A 589 3.45 -9.33 -16.53
C LEU A 589 2.14 -9.03 -17.28
N THR A 590 1.44 -10.05 -17.79
CA THR A 590 0.22 -9.89 -18.58
C THR A 590 -1.04 -9.75 -17.74
N ASP A 591 -1.15 -10.44 -16.62
CA ASP A 591 -2.27 -10.26 -15.69
C ASP A 591 -2.28 -8.86 -15.07
N ASN A 592 -1.13 -8.23 -15.02
CA ASN A 592 -0.99 -6.88 -14.49
C ASN A 592 -1.08 -5.81 -15.58
N GLN A 593 -0.97 -6.18 -16.84
CA GLN A 593 -0.99 -5.25 -17.94
C GLN A 593 -2.40 -5.05 -18.47
N TRP A 594 -2.74 -3.82 -18.80
CA TRP A 594 -3.92 -3.51 -19.62
C TRP A 594 -3.55 -2.51 -20.71
N TYR A 595 -4.28 -2.62 -21.82
CA TYR A 595 -4.12 -1.74 -22.96
C TYR A 595 -5.06 -0.56 -22.79
N ASN A 596 -4.50 0.62 -22.72
CA ASN A 596 -5.26 1.84 -22.71
C ASN A 596 -5.49 2.35 -24.12
N ARG A 597 -6.44 3.23 -24.21
CA ARG A 597 -6.85 3.88 -25.46
C ARG A 597 -6.55 5.36 -25.37
N PHE A 598 -6.96 6.06 -26.40
CA PHE A 598 -6.83 7.50 -26.45
C PHE A 598 -7.81 8.20 -25.52
N LEU A 599 -7.33 9.31 -24.93
CA LEU A 599 -8.16 10.36 -24.36
C LEU A 599 -8.02 11.60 -25.24
N VAL A 600 -9.13 12.29 -25.42
CA VAL A 600 -9.19 13.54 -26.21
C VAL A 600 -9.75 14.63 -25.32
N ASP A 601 -9.00 15.70 -25.16
CA ASP A 601 -9.40 16.88 -24.40
C ASP A 601 -9.44 18.10 -25.32
N VAL A 602 -10.41 18.99 -25.10
CA VAL A 602 -10.57 20.21 -25.87
C VAL A 602 -10.73 21.39 -24.92
N SER A 603 -10.05 22.46 -25.22
CA SER A 603 -10.23 23.74 -24.54
C SER A 603 -10.48 24.86 -25.57
N ILE A 604 -11.41 25.73 -25.28
CA ILE A 604 -11.67 26.92 -26.11
C ILE A 604 -11.94 28.11 -25.21
N GLY A 605 -11.36 29.25 -25.56
CA GLY A 605 -11.60 30.46 -24.81
C GLY A 605 -11.38 31.75 -25.56
N LYS A 606 -11.72 32.81 -24.90
CA LYS A 606 -11.59 34.17 -25.41
C LYS A 606 -11.22 35.13 -24.28
N LEU A 607 -10.27 36.02 -24.58
CA LEU A 607 -9.96 37.16 -23.75
C LEU A 607 -10.60 38.41 -24.41
N ILE A 608 -11.37 39.16 -23.64
CA ILE A 608 -12.08 40.37 -24.07
C ILE A 608 -11.50 41.53 -23.26
N TYR A 609 -10.89 42.48 -23.93
CA TYR A 609 -10.44 43.72 -23.32
C TYR A 609 -11.57 44.73 -23.24
N LEU A 610 -11.79 45.30 -22.09
CA LEU A 610 -12.75 46.33 -21.81
C LEU A 610 -12.03 47.70 -21.65
N LYS A 611 -12.81 48.78 -21.43
CA LYS A 611 -12.26 50.07 -21.12
C LYS A 611 -11.53 50.04 -19.73
N ASN A 612 -10.67 51.01 -19.49
CA ASN A 612 -9.98 51.19 -18.21
C ASN A 612 -9.07 50.02 -17.79
N ARG A 613 -8.40 49.36 -18.74
CA ARG A 613 -7.52 48.20 -18.52
C ARG A 613 -8.22 46.95 -17.96
N GLN A 614 -9.53 46.93 -17.95
CA GLN A 614 -10.29 45.76 -17.52
C GLN A 614 -10.29 44.70 -18.58
N SER A 615 -10.44 43.43 -18.16
CA SER A 615 -10.58 42.31 -19.10
C SER A 615 -11.46 41.19 -18.54
N ILE A 616 -12.10 40.47 -19.45
CA ILE A 616 -12.86 39.25 -19.17
C ILE A 616 -12.18 38.11 -19.93
N SER A 617 -11.77 37.06 -19.22
CA SER A 617 -11.33 35.81 -19.83
C SER A 617 -12.38 34.74 -19.60
N ILE A 618 -12.81 34.09 -20.66
CA ILE A 618 -13.74 32.97 -20.62
C ILE A 618 -13.03 31.77 -21.23
N ASN A 619 -13.00 30.65 -20.52
CA ASN A 619 -12.41 29.42 -20.99
C ASN A 619 -13.29 28.22 -20.61
N LEU A 620 -13.65 27.43 -21.61
CA LEU A 620 -14.35 26.16 -21.48
C LEU A 620 -13.37 25.03 -21.81
N THR A 621 -13.18 24.13 -20.87
CA THR A 621 -12.39 22.91 -21.06
C THR A 621 -13.33 21.71 -20.96
N VAL A 622 -13.23 20.80 -21.91
CA VAL A 622 -13.95 19.52 -21.95
C VAL A 622 -12.90 18.42 -21.93
N ASN A 623 -12.86 17.65 -20.84
CA ASN A 623 -11.99 16.50 -20.72
C ASN A 623 -12.72 15.23 -21.13
N ASN A 624 -11.97 14.29 -21.67
CA ASN A 624 -12.49 13.02 -22.19
C ASN A 624 -13.69 13.22 -23.13
N LEU A 625 -13.48 14.03 -24.17
CA LEU A 625 -14.50 14.39 -25.15
C LEU A 625 -15.21 13.18 -25.77
N LEU A 626 -14.49 12.06 -25.91
CA LEU A 626 -15.02 10.82 -26.49
C LEU A 626 -15.80 9.96 -25.47
N ASN A 627 -15.99 10.44 -24.26
CA ASN A 627 -16.68 9.72 -23.16
C ASN A 627 -16.15 8.29 -22.93
N ASN A 628 -14.83 8.12 -22.91
CA ASN A 628 -14.22 6.81 -22.72
C ASN A 628 -14.23 6.42 -21.22
N THR A 629 -15.34 5.83 -20.77
CA THR A 629 -15.51 5.34 -19.41
C THR A 629 -14.86 3.98 -19.16
N ARG A 630 -14.32 3.32 -20.20
CA ARG A 630 -13.60 2.05 -20.10
C ARG A 630 -12.08 2.23 -19.98
N PHE A 631 -11.63 3.47 -19.96
CA PHE A 631 -10.21 3.78 -19.77
C PHE A 631 -9.82 3.46 -18.33
N LYS A 632 -8.90 2.50 -18.15
CA LYS A 632 -8.39 2.13 -16.83
C LYS A 632 -7.29 3.08 -16.41
N THR A 633 -7.45 3.71 -15.26
CA THR A 633 -6.47 4.65 -14.68
C THR A 633 -5.51 4.02 -13.69
N GLY A 634 -5.81 2.83 -13.22
CA GLY A 634 -5.01 2.09 -12.25
C GLY A 634 -5.73 0.84 -11.77
N GLY A 635 -5.15 0.21 -10.77
CA GLY A 635 -5.73 -0.96 -10.14
C GLY A 635 -4.71 -1.69 -9.28
N TYR A 636 -5.17 -2.68 -8.54
CA TYR A 636 -4.33 -3.48 -7.67
C TYR A 636 -4.84 -4.92 -7.55
N GLN A 637 -3.94 -5.83 -7.30
CA GLN A 637 -4.28 -7.19 -6.90
C GLN A 637 -4.74 -7.17 -5.44
N GLN A 638 -5.86 -7.85 -5.16
CA GLN A 638 -6.32 -7.96 -3.78
C GLN A 638 -5.42 -8.90 -2.97
N ALA A 639 -5.03 -8.48 -1.78
CA ALA A 639 -4.14 -9.24 -0.91
C ALA A 639 -4.81 -10.46 -0.24
N ARG A 640 -6.15 -10.48 -0.16
CA ARG A 640 -6.89 -11.59 0.42
C ARG A 640 -6.67 -12.88 -0.36
N LEU A 641 -6.29 -13.92 0.37
CA LEU A 641 -6.08 -15.28 -0.14
C LEU A 641 -7.09 -16.21 0.51
N PRO A 642 -8.10 -16.70 -0.21
CA PRO A 642 -8.95 -17.72 0.37
C PRO A 642 -8.16 -19.02 0.50
N ARG A 643 -8.09 -19.54 1.70
CA ARG A 643 -7.41 -20.81 2.01
C ARG A 643 -7.88 -21.97 1.14
N GLN A 644 -9.19 -22.05 0.93
CA GLN A 644 -9.83 -23.14 0.16
C GLN A 644 -9.40 -23.24 -1.29
N THR A 645 -8.93 -22.17 -1.90
CA THR A 645 -8.52 -22.13 -3.30
C THR A 645 -7.35 -23.04 -3.60
N ARG A 646 -6.45 -23.25 -2.64
CA ARG A 646 -5.25 -24.06 -2.81
C ARG A 646 -5.48 -25.53 -2.56
N GLN A 647 -6.15 -25.81 -1.48
CA GLN A 647 -6.47 -27.17 -1.12
C GLN A 647 -7.29 -27.84 -2.23
N GLY A 648 -8.16 -27.08 -2.90
CA GLY A 648 -8.93 -27.56 -4.02
C GLY A 648 -8.13 -27.87 -5.29
N VAL A 649 -7.01 -27.21 -5.47
CA VAL A 649 -6.11 -27.50 -6.59
C VAL A 649 -5.29 -28.74 -6.33
N GLU A 650 -4.93 -29.02 -5.10
CA GLU A 650 -4.13 -30.19 -4.71
C GLU A 650 -4.87 -31.52 -4.90
N ASP A 651 -6.17 -31.55 -4.62
CA ASP A 651 -6.96 -32.79 -4.72
C ASP A 651 -7.40 -33.15 -6.14
N SER A 652 -7.30 -32.22 -7.08
CA SER A 652 -7.72 -32.50 -8.46
C SER A 652 -6.54 -32.62 -9.40
N GLN A 653 -5.89 -33.77 -9.40
CA GLN A 653 -4.81 -34.11 -10.36
C GLN A 653 -5.19 -33.93 -11.84
N ASN A 654 -6.46 -33.69 -12.14
CA ASN A 654 -6.98 -33.51 -13.49
C ASN A 654 -7.81 -32.23 -13.67
N SER A 655 -7.90 -31.35 -12.67
CA SER A 655 -8.70 -30.13 -12.85
C SER A 655 -7.85 -29.07 -13.53
N VAL A 656 -8.33 -28.62 -14.65
CA VAL A 656 -7.90 -27.40 -15.34
C VAL A 656 -8.35 -26.15 -14.55
N ILE A 657 -8.42 -26.24 -13.23
CA ILE A 657 -8.57 -25.05 -12.42
C ILE A 657 -7.24 -24.34 -12.52
N GLY A 658 -7.20 -23.53 -13.54
CA GLY A 658 -6.03 -22.70 -13.75
C GLY A 658 -5.74 -21.97 -12.48
N SER A 659 -4.53 -22.03 -12.15
CA SER A 659 -3.80 -21.30 -11.15
C SER A 659 -4.22 -19.84 -10.93
N ASN A 660 -5.06 -19.28 -11.74
CA ASN A 660 -5.37 -17.86 -11.81
C ASN A 660 -6.75 -17.50 -11.25
N VAL A 661 -7.46 -18.45 -10.65
CA VAL A 661 -8.80 -18.19 -10.11
C VAL A 661 -8.70 -17.77 -8.65
N TRP A 662 -8.67 -16.46 -8.44
CA TRP A 662 -8.72 -15.88 -7.12
C TRP A 662 -10.16 -15.52 -6.75
N LYS A 663 -10.63 -15.90 -5.55
CA LYS A 663 -11.94 -15.51 -5.02
C LYS A 663 -12.09 -13.98 -4.95
N PHE A 664 -10.97 -13.28 -4.80
CA PHE A 664 -10.89 -11.83 -4.82
C PHE A 664 -10.08 -11.39 -6.05
N PRO A 665 -10.74 -11.18 -7.21
CA PRO A 665 -10.06 -10.73 -8.41
C PRO A 665 -9.46 -9.33 -8.25
N SER A 666 -8.55 -8.99 -9.16
CA SER A 666 -7.95 -7.65 -9.18
C SER A 666 -9.01 -6.57 -9.34
N LYS A 667 -8.79 -5.45 -8.68
CA LYS A 667 -9.64 -4.25 -8.79
C LYS A 667 -9.02 -3.25 -9.75
N TYR A 668 -9.87 -2.58 -10.51
CA TYR A 668 -9.47 -1.56 -11.47
C TYR A 668 -10.17 -0.24 -11.17
N TYR A 669 -9.45 0.84 -11.40
CA TYR A 669 -10.00 2.19 -11.40
C TYR A 669 -10.21 2.63 -12.84
N TYR A 670 -11.27 3.39 -13.09
CA TYR A 670 -11.64 3.85 -14.42
C TYR A 670 -11.69 5.37 -14.44
N ALA A 671 -11.44 5.94 -15.62
CA ALA A 671 -11.62 7.36 -15.84
C ALA A 671 -13.09 7.75 -15.71
N TRP A 672 -13.31 8.95 -15.22
CA TRP A 672 -14.61 9.60 -15.32
C TRP A 672 -14.99 9.76 -16.78
N GLY A 673 -16.29 9.72 -17.09
CA GLY A 673 -16.79 10.08 -18.39
C GLY A 673 -16.48 11.53 -18.76
N THR A 674 -17.08 12.03 -19.83
CA THR A 674 -16.90 13.42 -20.22
C THR A 674 -17.25 14.37 -19.08
N ASN A 675 -16.33 15.25 -18.77
CA ASN A 675 -16.54 16.32 -17.80
C ASN A 675 -16.08 17.66 -18.39
N PHE A 676 -16.66 18.75 -17.90
CA PHE A 676 -16.32 20.08 -18.38
C PHE A 676 -16.09 21.04 -17.23
N TYR A 677 -15.28 22.02 -17.50
CA TYR A 677 -14.95 23.10 -16.57
C TYR A 677 -15.06 24.44 -17.31
N LEU A 678 -15.89 25.34 -16.80
CA LEU A 678 -16.02 26.71 -17.29
C LEU A 678 -15.35 27.66 -16.30
N ASN A 679 -14.36 28.40 -16.79
CA ASN A 679 -13.69 29.44 -16.04
C ASN A 679 -14.04 30.80 -16.64
N ILE A 680 -14.54 31.70 -15.79
CA ILE A 680 -14.79 33.11 -16.14
C ILE A 680 -13.99 33.96 -15.15
N GLN A 681 -13.03 34.70 -15.66
CA GLN A 681 -12.20 35.59 -14.88
C GLN A 681 -12.43 37.03 -15.31
N TYR A 682 -12.76 37.90 -14.37
CA TYR A 682 -12.80 39.35 -14.56
C TYR A 682 -11.63 39.99 -13.84
N LYS A 683 -10.88 40.80 -14.56
CA LYS A 683 -9.78 41.61 -14.05
C LYS A 683 -10.17 43.08 -14.16
N PHE A 684 -10.15 43.79 -13.04
CA PHE A 684 -10.48 45.18 -12.92
C PHE A 684 -9.26 46.04 -12.60
#